data_40c5c4d243d258a0660ca28623daeaea
#
_entry.id   40c5c4d243d258a0660ca28623daeaea
#
_cell.length_a   1.000
_cell.length_b   1.000
_cell.length_c   1.000
_cell.angle_alpha   90.00
_cell.angle_beta   90.00
_cell.angle_gamma   90.00
#
_symmetry.space_group_name_H-M   'P 1'
#
loop_
_entity.id
_entity.type
_entity.pdbx_description
1 polymer ?
#
loop_
_entity_poly.entity_id
_entity_poly.type
_entity_poly.pdbx_seq_one_letter_code
_entity_poly.pdbx_strand_id
1 'polypeptide(L)'
;MLFRSALYGSSAIAGVVNVITKEPTTNSFSLSENFSLIGGKKPDNTIAFNGTILSPDREMGAMIFGQHRTRTGWDANGDGFSEIGQLESRALGTHLFFRINPYNKITAEIHSIQEKRRGGDHFERPEHVVAVAESVGHSILSGNLRYDAHTADYKHNFQLYASGQRIVRNSYYGGIDEENVADDKHATPKEAYGDNYGLTHGNVAMGGAQYTYKTDRLFFMPGNILVGAEYLYDHLNDEMPILKYQKLPDGTSRAPGLDQRIHNLSQIAQIEWTNKVFTLLLGGRLDEHSAIRTDKGAIKPIFTPRATLRYNPFTWMNLRASYAQGFRAPQTFDEDLHVGVVSGEAQKVVNVKGLKPEYSHSFNLSNDMYFSHGAMQANLLLEGFFTRLQGAFNTRPIEEREGFTLFERYNASDASVYGANIEGKVAYKRFTVQAGFTIAKSLWDKPESTGVERSLIKGETEKAPSDINTLENNGPEKAAGFYTDGDGNFVSTELKSRNFMRTPMTYGYLTLTYNPVSTLNLTATCNYTGSMLAPHVIEYGAESAVVDRDLVAAGKREAGAADASEAAPKWGRIEKTPSFFDLGARISYDFDIFTSSSLQLFMGANNLLNSFQKDFDLGGGRDSGYIYGPTQPRTVYMGMTMKF
;
A
#
# COMPACT_ATOMS: atom_id res chain seq x y z
N MET A 1 10.71 -4.09 12.52
CA MET A 1 9.57 -4.84 11.96
C MET A 1 9.69 -6.31 12.33
N LEU A 2 8.68 -6.93 12.90
CA LEU A 2 8.66 -8.37 13.15
C LEU A 2 8.04 -9.02 11.91
N PHE A 3 8.84 -9.67 11.07
CA PHE A 3 8.32 -10.48 9.98
C PHE A 3 7.53 -11.65 10.56
N ARG A 4 6.22 -11.63 10.35
CA ARG A 4 5.26 -12.59 10.94
C ARG A 4 4.63 -13.52 9.91
N SER A 5 5.20 -13.64 8.69
CA SER A 5 4.64 -14.42 7.59
C SER A 5 4.32 -15.88 7.98
N ALA A 6 5.20 -16.53 8.75
CA ALA A 6 4.93 -17.88 9.25
C ALA A 6 3.79 -17.99 10.27
N LEU A 7 3.25 -16.87 10.78
CA LEU A 7 2.08 -16.85 11.67
C LEU A 7 0.81 -16.40 10.95
N TYR A 8 0.93 -15.53 9.93
CA TYR A 8 -0.19 -14.85 9.28
C TYR A 8 -0.49 -15.32 7.84
N GLY A 9 0.22 -16.32 7.34
CA GLY A 9 -0.11 -17.02 6.10
C GLY A 9 0.52 -16.46 4.82
N SER A 10 0.00 -16.92 3.68
CA SER A 10 0.57 -16.75 2.34
C SER A 10 0.68 -15.31 1.86
N SER A 11 -0.15 -14.39 2.36
CA SER A 11 -0.14 -12.99 1.93
C SER A 11 0.81 -12.09 2.74
N ALA A 12 1.52 -12.65 3.74
CA ALA A 12 2.36 -11.89 4.66
C ALA A 12 3.84 -11.84 4.26
N ILE A 13 4.17 -12.03 2.98
CA ILE A 13 5.56 -12.07 2.47
C ILE A 13 6.30 -10.74 2.68
N ALA A 14 5.60 -9.62 2.56
CA ALA A 14 6.15 -8.27 2.78
C ALA A 14 6.03 -7.76 4.22
N GLY A 15 5.33 -8.50 5.10
CA GLY A 15 5.09 -8.13 6.49
C GLY A 15 3.60 -8.11 6.84
N VAL A 16 3.31 -7.75 8.09
CA VAL A 16 1.94 -7.68 8.64
C VAL A 16 1.78 -6.42 9.46
N VAL A 17 0.71 -5.68 9.20
CA VAL A 17 0.24 -4.60 10.06
C VAL A 17 -0.90 -5.15 10.91
N ASN A 18 -0.69 -5.25 12.22
CA ASN A 18 -1.71 -5.69 13.17
C ASN A 18 -2.28 -4.48 13.91
N VAL A 19 -3.55 -4.16 13.66
CA VAL A 19 -4.27 -3.09 14.34
C VAL A 19 -5.05 -3.70 15.51
N ILE A 20 -4.72 -3.26 16.72
CA ILE A 20 -5.40 -3.72 17.94
C ILE A 20 -6.30 -2.59 18.42
N THR A 21 -7.60 -2.82 18.40
CA THR A 21 -8.59 -1.88 18.93
C THR A 21 -8.49 -1.80 20.45
N LYS A 22 -8.70 -0.59 21.00
CA LYS A 22 -8.71 -0.40 22.45
C LYS A 22 -9.93 -1.03 23.06
N GLU A 23 -9.73 -1.76 24.15
CA GLU A 23 -10.83 -2.22 24.98
C GLU A 23 -11.35 -1.06 25.85
N PRO A 24 -12.68 -0.84 25.96
CA PRO A 24 -13.23 0.14 26.86
C PRO A 24 -12.79 -0.09 28.33
N THR A 25 -12.27 0.94 28.96
CA THR A 25 -11.85 0.89 30.39
C THR A 25 -12.61 1.89 31.25
N THR A 26 -13.20 2.90 30.63
CA THR A 26 -14.00 3.96 31.26
C THR A 26 -15.13 4.37 30.33
N ASN A 27 -16.21 4.92 30.90
CA ASN A 27 -17.20 5.61 30.09
C ASN A 27 -16.60 6.92 29.58
N SER A 28 -16.67 7.14 28.29
CA SER A 28 -16.15 8.35 27.70
C SER A 28 -16.78 8.63 26.34
N PHE A 29 -16.75 9.87 25.91
CA PHE A 29 -17.11 10.28 24.57
C PHE A 29 -16.10 11.30 24.06
N SER A 30 -15.70 11.20 22.82
CA SER A 30 -14.88 12.20 22.14
C SER A 30 -15.42 12.52 20.76
N LEU A 31 -15.37 13.81 20.41
CA LEU A 31 -15.69 14.33 19.10
C LEU A 31 -14.49 15.15 18.62
N SER A 32 -14.04 14.92 17.41
CA SER A 32 -12.93 15.66 16.80
C SER A 32 -13.28 16.13 15.40
N GLU A 33 -12.79 17.31 15.07
CA GLU A 33 -12.83 17.88 13.72
C GLU A 33 -11.43 18.32 13.33
N ASN A 34 -11.05 18.01 12.10
CA ASN A 34 -9.81 18.48 11.47
C ASN A 34 -10.12 19.06 10.09
N PHE A 35 -9.96 20.34 9.95
CA PHE A 35 -10.13 21.07 8.70
C PHE A 35 -8.78 21.47 8.13
N SER A 36 -8.53 21.14 6.88
CA SER A 36 -7.28 21.39 6.17
C SER A 36 -7.52 22.13 4.86
N LEU A 37 -6.55 22.93 4.43
CA LEU A 37 -6.52 23.61 3.13
C LEU A 37 -5.28 23.14 2.36
N ILE A 38 -5.47 22.28 1.39
CA ILE A 38 -4.44 21.79 0.47
C ILE A 38 -4.03 22.93 -0.46
N GLY A 39 -2.73 23.24 -0.53
CA GLY A 39 -2.22 24.40 -1.26
C GLY A 39 -2.77 25.73 -0.78
N GLY A 40 -3.34 25.79 0.43
CA GLY A 40 -4.02 26.96 0.97
C GLY A 40 -5.38 27.27 0.34
N LYS A 41 -5.94 26.39 -0.51
CA LYS A 41 -7.13 26.67 -1.32
C LYS A 41 -8.19 25.58 -1.27
N LYS A 42 -7.82 24.29 -1.35
CA LYS A 42 -8.76 23.18 -1.51
C LYS A 42 -9.06 22.53 -0.16
N PRO A 43 -10.34 22.47 0.26
CA PRO A 43 -10.70 21.93 1.57
C PRO A 43 -10.58 20.41 1.64
N ASP A 44 -10.13 19.94 2.80
CA ASP A 44 -10.14 18.54 3.24
C ASP A 44 -10.60 18.55 4.70
N ASN A 45 -11.79 18.03 4.98
CA ASN A 45 -12.40 18.03 6.29
C ASN A 45 -12.66 16.62 6.81
N THR A 46 -12.33 16.38 8.07
CA THR A 46 -12.57 15.10 8.76
C THR A 46 -13.25 15.35 10.09
N ILE A 47 -14.42 14.76 10.28
CA ILE A 47 -15.12 14.70 11.57
C ILE A 47 -15.05 13.25 12.05
N ALA A 48 -14.65 13.02 13.30
CA ALA A 48 -14.58 11.69 13.90
C ALA A 48 -15.13 11.71 15.33
N PHE A 49 -15.73 10.61 15.72
CA PHE A 49 -16.21 10.40 17.09
C PHE A 49 -15.81 9.04 17.64
N ASN A 50 -15.74 8.95 18.96
CA ASN A 50 -15.50 7.71 19.68
C ASN A 50 -16.30 7.77 20.99
N GLY A 51 -17.09 6.75 21.27
CA GLY A 51 -17.86 6.62 22.51
C GLY A 51 -17.62 5.25 23.12
N THR A 52 -17.39 5.22 24.44
CA THR A 52 -17.22 3.99 25.22
C THR A 52 -18.21 3.93 26.36
N ILE A 53 -18.82 2.77 26.53
CA ILE A 53 -19.75 2.46 27.64
C ILE A 53 -19.27 1.17 28.29
N LEU A 54 -19.25 1.18 29.62
CA LEU A 54 -18.82 0.06 30.43
C LEU A 54 -19.87 -0.22 31.52
N SER A 55 -20.21 -1.49 31.74
CA SER A 55 -21.07 -1.90 32.84
C SER A 55 -20.42 -1.60 34.20
N PRO A 56 -21.20 -1.38 35.28
CA PRO A 56 -20.63 -1.08 36.60
C PRO A 56 -19.69 -2.16 37.14
N ASP A 57 -19.95 -3.42 36.83
CA ASP A 57 -19.13 -4.59 37.17
C ASP A 57 -17.93 -4.78 36.23
N ARG A 58 -17.88 -4.00 35.13
CA ARG A 58 -16.86 -4.10 34.07
C ARG A 58 -16.83 -5.46 33.36
N GLU A 59 -17.89 -6.21 33.44
CA GLU A 59 -18.00 -7.50 32.72
C GLU A 59 -18.40 -7.29 31.25
N MET A 60 -19.10 -6.19 30.95
CA MET A 60 -19.46 -5.82 29.57
C MET A 60 -18.96 -4.43 29.21
N GLY A 61 -18.53 -4.27 27.98
CA GLY A 61 -18.17 -2.97 27.44
C GLY A 61 -18.43 -2.89 25.93
N ALA A 62 -18.75 -1.68 25.51
CA ALA A 62 -18.97 -1.33 24.12
C ALA A 62 -18.18 -0.08 23.76
N MET A 63 -17.55 -0.08 22.59
CA MET A 63 -17.00 1.10 21.94
C MET A 63 -17.66 1.25 20.58
N ILE A 64 -18.10 2.45 20.26
CA ILE A 64 -18.58 2.83 18.94
C ILE A 64 -17.73 3.99 18.47
N PHE A 65 -17.22 3.90 17.25
CA PHE A 65 -16.41 4.95 16.66
C PHE A 65 -16.73 5.12 15.18
N GLY A 66 -16.52 6.31 14.68
CA GLY A 66 -16.76 6.59 13.27
C GLY A 66 -16.09 7.85 12.80
N GLN A 67 -16.02 7.99 11.48
CA GLN A 67 -15.52 9.19 10.83
C GLN A 67 -16.25 9.45 9.51
N HIS A 68 -16.29 10.73 9.16
CA HIS A 68 -16.67 11.21 7.85
C HIS A 68 -15.58 12.16 7.34
N ARG A 69 -15.05 11.90 6.16
CA ARG A 69 -14.05 12.74 5.50
C ARG A 69 -14.49 13.13 4.11
N THR A 70 -14.32 14.40 3.78
CA THR A 70 -14.52 14.93 2.43
C THR A 70 -13.29 15.71 2.02
N ARG A 71 -12.78 15.45 0.82
CA ARG A 71 -11.66 16.15 0.22
C ARG A 71 -11.98 16.57 -1.19
N THR A 72 -11.70 17.81 -1.54
CA THR A 72 -11.79 18.33 -2.90
C THR A 72 -10.55 17.92 -3.70
N GLY A 73 -10.71 17.65 -4.99
CA GLY A 73 -9.60 17.38 -5.90
C GLY A 73 -8.61 18.55 -5.99
N TRP A 74 -7.34 18.23 -6.16
CA TRP A 74 -6.24 19.18 -6.30
C TRP A 74 -5.51 18.95 -7.62
N ASP A 75 -5.45 19.99 -8.43
CA ASP A 75 -4.68 20.13 -9.64
C ASP A 75 -3.42 20.94 -9.30
N ALA A 76 -2.25 20.35 -9.46
CA ALA A 76 -0.97 20.89 -9.01
C ALA A 76 -0.30 21.79 -10.06
N ASN A 77 -0.51 21.51 -11.32
CA ASN A 77 0.15 22.18 -12.46
C ASN A 77 -0.79 23.14 -13.21
N GLY A 78 -2.10 23.10 -12.95
CA GLY A 78 -3.10 24.03 -13.51
C GLY A 78 -3.60 23.64 -14.89
N ASP A 79 -3.47 22.37 -15.27
CA ASP A 79 -3.89 21.86 -16.58
C ASP A 79 -5.34 21.35 -16.61
N GLY A 80 -6.05 21.41 -15.47
CA GLY A 80 -7.43 20.95 -15.34
C GLY A 80 -7.56 19.51 -14.83
N PHE A 81 -6.48 18.73 -14.78
CA PHE A 81 -6.45 17.36 -14.30
C PHE A 81 -5.86 17.26 -12.88
N SER A 82 -6.40 16.39 -12.06
CA SER A 82 -6.01 16.32 -10.65
C SER A 82 -4.85 15.37 -10.40
N GLU A 83 -3.85 15.80 -9.60
CA GLU A 83 -2.83 14.93 -9.00
C GLU A 83 -3.27 14.39 -7.64
N ILE A 84 -4.24 15.02 -6.98
CA ILE A 84 -4.91 14.48 -5.80
C ILE A 84 -6.40 14.41 -6.10
N GLY A 85 -6.94 13.20 -6.18
CA GLY A 85 -8.36 12.99 -6.46
C GLY A 85 -9.28 13.47 -5.35
N GLN A 86 -10.54 13.70 -5.70
CA GLN A 86 -11.63 13.91 -4.76
C GLN A 86 -11.86 12.66 -3.92
N LEU A 87 -12.23 12.84 -2.65
CA LEU A 87 -12.51 11.75 -1.71
C LEU A 87 -13.76 12.05 -0.88
N GLU A 88 -14.64 11.07 -0.78
CA GLU A 88 -15.66 10.99 0.28
C GLU A 88 -15.53 9.63 0.97
N SER A 89 -15.35 9.63 2.29
CA SER A 89 -15.19 8.40 3.07
C SER A 89 -16.04 8.47 4.34
N ARG A 90 -16.78 7.41 4.62
CA ARG A 90 -17.59 7.22 5.82
C ARG A 90 -17.23 5.88 6.43
N ALA A 91 -16.86 5.88 7.70
CA ALA A 91 -16.52 4.68 8.44
C ALA A 91 -17.27 4.64 9.76
N LEU A 92 -17.77 3.46 10.11
CA LEU A 92 -18.38 3.17 11.41
C LEU A 92 -17.85 1.84 11.91
N GLY A 93 -17.43 1.78 13.17
CA GLY A 93 -16.93 0.57 13.81
C GLY A 93 -17.47 0.40 15.21
N THR A 94 -17.53 -0.85 15.64
CA THR A 94 -17.89 -1.22 17.00
C THR A 94 -16.88 -2.23 17.55
N HIS A 95 -16.63 -2.16 18.86
CA HIS A 95 -15.89 -3.18 19.60
C HIS A 95 -16.70 -3.51 20.85
N LEU A 96 -17.11 -4.74 20.99
CA LEU A 96 -17.92 -5.25 22.08
C LEU A 96 -17.13 -6.32 22.82
N PHE A 97 -17.18 -6.33 24.13
CA PHE A 97 -16.70 -7.46 24.90
C PHE A 97 -17.67 -7.87 26.00
N PHE A 98 -17.67 -9.15 26.32
CA PHE A 98 -18.40 -9.74 27.42
C PHE A 98 -17.52 -10.75 28.15
N ARG A 99 -17.28 -10.54 29.44
CA ARG A 99 -16.60 -11.47 30.36
C ARG A 99 -17.64 -12.34 31.03
N ILE A 100 -17.74 -13.59 30.60
CA ILE A 100 -18.65 -14.57 31.19
C ILE A 100 -18.26 -14.84 32.64
N ASN A 101 -16.97 -14.84 32.89
CA ASN A 101 -16.30 -14.95 34.18
C ASN A 101 -14.84 -14.49 34.04
N PRO A 102 -14.03 -14.44 35.12
CA PRO A 102 -12.63 -14.00 35.05
C PRO A 102 -11.75 -14.78 34.04
N TYR A 103 -12.18 -15.98 33.64
CA TYR A 103 -11.40 -16.88 32.79
C TYR A 103 -11.89 -16.96 31.33
N ASN A 104 -13.09 -16.45 31.05
CA ASN A 104 -13.76 -16.60 29.77
C ASN A 104 -14.28 -15.27 29.26
N LYS A 105 -13.88 -14.90 28.04
CA LYS A 105 -14.24 -13.64 27.41
C LYS A 105 -14.65 -13.84 25.96
N ILE A 106 -15.71 -13.15 25.54
CA ILE A 106 -16.12 -13.01 24.15
C ILE A 106 -15.83 -11.58 23.72
N THR A 107 -15.28 -11.42 22.51
CA THR A 107 -15.07 -10.13 21.85
C THR A 107 -15.69 -10.18 20.47
N ALA A 108 -16.44 -9.14 20.10
CA ALA A 108 -17.03 -9.00 18.76
C ALA A 108 -16.73 -7.61 18.20
N GLU A 109 -16.43 -7.54 16.93
CA GLU A 109 -16.20 -6.28 16.20
C GLU A 109 -16.94 -6.30 14.87
N ILE A 110 -17.49 -5.14 14.50
CA ILE A 110 -18.14 -4.94 13.21
C ILE A 110 -17.68 -3.59 12.68
N HIS A 111 -17.29 -3.55 11.41
CA HIS A 111 -16.84 -2.33 10.72
C HIS A 111 -17.54 -2.20 9.38
N SER A 112 -18.00 -0.99 9.08
CA SER A 112 -18.55 -0.61 7.79
C SER A 112 -17.79 0.59 7.25
N ILE A 113 -17.31 0.48 6.02
CA ILE A 113 -16.60 1.57 5.32
C ILE A 113 -17.26 1.77 3.96
N GLN A 114 -17.58 3.01 3.66
CA GLN A 114 -18.02 3.46 2.34
C GLN A 114 -17.08 4.55 1.89
N GLU A 115 -16.45 4.36 0.75
CA GLU A 115 -15.49 5.31 0.21
C GLU A 115 -15.71 5.49 -1.29
N LYS A 116 -15.71 6.75 -1.75
CA LYS A 116 -15.67 7.09 -3.16
C LYS A 116 -14.48 7.99 -3.42
N ARG A 117 -13.64 7.62 -4.38
CA ARG A 117 -12.52 8.41 -4.89
C ARG A 117 -12.75 8.71 -6.35
N ARG A 118 -12.36 9.89 -6.80
CA ARG A 118 -12.38 10.26 -8.20
C ARG A 118 -11.18 11.15 -8.51
N GLY A 119 -10.40 10.76 -9.53
CA GLY A 119 -9.36 11.56 -10.18
C GLY A 119 -9.80 11.96 -11.60
N GLY A 120 -8.99 12.77 -12.26
CA GLY A 120 -9.21 13.26 -13.61
C GLY A 120 -9.66 14.72 -13.63
N ASP A 121 -10.51 15.06 -14.60
CA ASP A 121 -11.01 16.40 -14.87
C ASP A 121 -12.50 16.53 -14.56
N HIS A 122 -13.06 17.74 -14.68
CA HIS A 122 -14.48 18.07 -14.64
C HIS A 122 -15.29 17.30 -13.58
N PHE A 123 -14.94 17.44 -12.30
CA PHE A 123 -15.58 16.74 -11.17
C PHE A 123 -17.09 16.98 -11.02
N GLU A 124 -17.62 18.03 -11.64
CA GLU A 124 -19.03 18.36 -11.69
C GLU A 124 -19.83 17.53 -12.69
N ARG A 125 -19.14 16.81 -13.60
CA ARG A 125 -19.75 15.94 -14.61
C ARG A 125 -19.64 14.46 -14.23
N PRO A 126 -20.51 13.60 -14.76
CA PRO A 126 -20.34 12.15 -14.65
C PRO A 126 -18.99 11.69 -15.24
N GLU A 127 -18.40 10.64 -14.67
CA GLU A 127 -17.09 10.12 -15.06
C GLU A 127 -16.98 9.67 -16.52
N HIS A 128 -18.07 9.29 -17.16
CA HIS A 128 -18.11 8.77 -18.53
C HIS A 128 -18.28 9.87 -19.62
N VAL A 129 -18.33 11.14 -19.22
CA VAL A 129 -18.46 12.30 -20.14
C VAL A 129 -17.38 13.34 -19.91
N VAL A 130 -16.19 12.92 -19.52
CA VAL A 130 -15.03 13.78 -19.26
C VAL A 130 -13.81 13.25 -20.02
N ALA A 131 -12.79 14.08 -20.21
CA ALA A 131 -11.60 13.70 -20.97
C ALA A 131 -10.84 12.53 -20.31
N VAL A 132 -10.67 12.55 -18.99
CA VAL A 132 -10.09 11.44 -18.22
C VAL A 132 -10.78 11.32 -16.87
N ALA A 133 -11.22 10.13 -16.49
CA ALA A 133 -11.67 9.84 -15.15
C ALA A 133 -11.21 8.49 -14.64
N GLU A 134 -10.71 8.50 -13.41
CA GLU A 134 -10.54 7.34 -12.55
C GLU A 134 -11.50 7.47 -11.38
N SER A 135 -12.50 6.60 -11.29
CA SER A 135 -13.48 6.62 -10.20
C SER A 135 -13.57 5.25 -9.56
N VAL A 136 -13.39 5.19 -8.23
CA VAL A 136 -13.48 3.95 -7.46
C VAL A 136 -14.34 4.16 -6.24
N GLY A 137 -15.40 3.35 -6.14
CA GLY A 137 -16.29 3.31 -4.98
C GLY A 137 -16.16 1.97 -4.24
N HIS A 138 -15.92 1.99 -2.94
CA HIS A 138 -15.87 0.81 -2.09
C HIS A 138 -17.00 0.81 -1.07
N SER A 139 -17.64 -0.35 -0.89
CA SER A 139 -18.49 -0.65 0.25
C SER A 139 -17.93 -1.90 0.93
N ILE A 140 -17.40 -1.74 2.13
CA ILE A 140 -16.76 -2.80 2.90
C ILE A 140 -17.55 -3.02 4.19
N LEU A 141 -17.95 -4.26 4.43
CA LEU A 141 -18.50 -4.73 5.70
C LEU A 141 -17.61 -5.85 6.21
N SER A 142 -17.07 -5.70 7.41
CA SER A 142 -16.25 -6.72 8.04
C SER A 142 -16.63 -6.91 9.50
N GLY A 143 -16.34 -8.09 10.04
CA GLY A 143 -16.54 -8.38 11.44
C GLY A 143 -15.71 -9.54 11.92
N ASN A 144 -15.50 -9.61 13.22
CA ASN A 144 -14.88 -10.74 13.88
C ASN A 144 -15.59 -11.09 15.18
N LEU A 145 -15.51 -12.35 15.55
CA LEU A 145 -15.94 -12.89 16.82
C LEU A 145 -14.80 -13.72 17.38
N ARG A 146 -14.43 -13.46 18.64
CA ARG A 146 -13.37 -14.17 19.34
C ARG A 146 -13.81 -14.61 20.72
N TYR A 147 -13.51 -15.84 21.05
CA TYR A 147 -13.67 -16.40 22.39
C TYR A 147 -12.29 -16.76 22.93
N ASP A 148 -11.95 -16.18 24.08
CA ASP A 148 -10.73 -16.43 24.83
C ASP A 148 -11.08 -17.16 26.12
N ALA A 149 -10.42 -18.29 26.40
CA ALA A 149 -10.57 -19.04 27.63
C ALA A 149 -9.19 -19.39 28.21
N HIS A 150 -9.06 -19.33 29.53
CA HIS A 150 -7.85 -19.76 30.22
C HIS A 150 -8.18 -20.40 31.57
N THR A 151 -7.28 -21.28 32.02
CA THR A 151 -7.37 -21.89 33.36
C THR A 151 -6.99 -20.88 34.44
N ALA A 152 -7.39 -21.16 35.71
CA ALA A 152 -7.08 -20.28 36.83
C ALA A 152 -5.61 -20.07 37.09
N ASP A 153 -4.77 -21.03 36.74
CA ASP A 153 -3.31 -20.94 36.79
C ASP A 153 -2.66 -20.31 35.54
N TYR A 154 -3.48 -19.88 34.55
CA TYR A 154 -3.03 -19.30 33.26
C TYR A 154 -2.08 -20.18 32.44
N LYS A 155 -1.99 -21.47 32.78
CA LYS A 155 -1.11 -22.41 32.04
C LYS A 155 -1.73 -22.85 30.73
N HIS A 156 -3.05 -23.01 30.68
CA HIS A 156 -3.78 -23.39 29.48
C HIS A 156 -4.56 -22.19 28.95
N ASN A 157 -4.31 -21.80 27.72
CA ASN A 157 -5.04 -20.72 27.05
C ASN A 157 -5.60 -21.26 25.74
N PHE A 158 -6.87 -21.06 25.51
CA PHE A 158 -7.60 -21.48 24.33
C PHE A 158 -8.25 -20.27 23.68
N GLN A 159 -8.14 -20.17 22.36
CA GLN A 159 -8.76 -19.12 21.58
C GLN A 159 -9.49 -19.73 20.39
N LEU A 160 -10.76 -19.35 20.21
CA LEU A 160 -11.54 -19.57 18.98
C LEU A 160 -11.81 -18.22 18.34
N TYR A 161 -11.73 -18.15 17.02
CA TYR A 161 -12.08 -16.95 16.30
C TYR A 161 -12.70 -17.26 14.95
N ALA A 162 -13.59 -16.36 14.53
CA ALA A 162 -14.17 -16.34 13.20
C ALA A 162 -14.21 -14.89 12.72
N SER A 163 -13.87 -14.65 11.46
CA SER A 163 -13.96 -13.34 10.84
C SER A 163 -14.53 -13.45 9.42
N GLY A 164 -15.16 -12.37 8.99
CA GLY A 164 -15.68 -12.28 7.63
C GLY A 164 -15.58 -10.86 7.10
N GLN A 165 -15.41 -10.74 5.79
CA GLN A 165 -15.41 -9.47 5.09
C GLN A 165 -16.13 -9.61 3.76
N ARG A 166 -16.96 -8.64 3.45
CA ARG A 166 -17.57 -8.46 2.14
C ARG A 166 -17.14 -7.11 1.58
N ILE A 167 -16.65 -7.11 0.35
CA ILE A 167 -16.27 -5.92 -0.41
C ILE A 167 -17.15 -5.87 -1.66
N VAL A 168 -17.73 -4.72 -1.93
CA VAL A 168 -18.31 -4.38 -3.22
C VAL A 168 -17.55 -3.16 -3.73
N ARG A 169 -16.95 -3.27 -4.91
CA ARG A 169 -16.20 -2.21 -5.55
C ARG A 169 -16.84 -1.89 -6.90
N ASN A 170 -17.17 -0.63 -7.11
CA ASN A 170 -17.51 -0.08 -8.40
C ASN A 170 -16.30 0.72 -8.89
N SER A 171 -15.91 0.53 -10.13
CA SER A 171 -14.80 1.26 -10.75
C SER A 171 -15.19 1.79 -12.12
N TYR A 172 -14.60 2.90 -12.50
CA TYR A 172 -14.61 3.43 -13.85
C TYR A 172 -13.19 3.88 -14.19
N TYR A 173 -12.72 3.49 -15.35
CA TYR A 173 -11.44 3.91 -15.90
C TYR A 173 -11.67 4.24 -17.35
N GLY A 174 -11.52 5.50 -17.73
CA GLY A 174 -11.80 5.88 -19.10
C GLY A 174 -11.69 7.38 -19.34
N GLY A 175 -11.92 7.74 -20.57
CA GLY A 175 -11.95 9.10 -21.06
C GLY A 175 -12.59 9.17 -22.43
N ILE A 176 -12.86 10.36 -22.86
CA ILE A 176 -13.32 10.68 -24.22
C ILE A 176 -12.41 11.76 -24.79
N ASP A 177 -12.32 11.82 -26.11
CA ASP A 177 -11.59 12.89 -26.78
C ASP A 177 -12.10 14.26 -26.33
N GLU A 178 -11.20 15.21 -26.07
CA GLU A 178 -11.53 16.55 -25.58
C GLU A 178 -12.53 17.29 -26.50
N GLU A 179 -12.48 17.06 -27.82
CA GLU A 179 -13.43 17.61 -28.80
C GLU A 179 -14.87 17.13 -28.56
N ASN A 180 -15.04 15.93 -28.00
CA ASN A 180 -16.33 15.33 -27.70
C ASN A 180 -16.85 15.68 -26.30
N VAL A 181 -16.03 16.19 -25.39
CA VAL A 181 -16.43 16.65 -24.04
C VAL A 181 -17.43 17.81 -24.10
N ALA A 182 -17.33 18.67 -25.11
CA ALA A 182 -18.20 19.84 -25.28
C ALA A 182 -19.57 19.48 -25.89
N ASP A 183 -19.73 18.30 -26.45
CA ASP A 183 -20.95 17.88 -27.13
C ASP A 183 -21.76 16.89 -26.27
N ASP A 184 -22.81 17.36 -25.62
CA ASP A 184 -23.73 16.56 -24.77
C ASP A 184 -24.42 15.38 -25.50
N LYS A 185 -24.04 15.09 -26.76
CA LYS A 185 -24.67 14.06 -27.60
C LYS A 185 -24.36 12.63 -27.16
N HIS A 186 -23.35 12.41 -26.30
CA HIS A 186 -23.01 11.09 -25.81
C HIS A 186 -23.54 10.82 -24.39
N ALA A 187 -24.74 11.30 -24.10
CA ALA A 187 -25.37 11.27 -22.79
C ALA A 187 -25.77 9.88 -22.26
N THR A 188 -25.65 8.82 -23.07
CA THR A 188 -25.97 7.46 -22.58
C THR A 188 -24.73 6.64 -22.32
N PRO A 189 -24.44 6.29 -21.04
CA PRO A 189 -23.27 5.52 -20.64
C PRO A 189 -23.09 4.20 -21.39
N LYS A 190 -24.20 3.67 -21.91
CA LYS A 190 -24.25 2.32 -22.49
C LYS A 190 -23.74 2.25 -23.93
N GLU A 191 -23.81 3.33 -24.69
CA GLU A 191 -23.51 3.32 -26.14
C GLU A 191 -22.05 3.74 -26.43
N ALA A 192 -21.47 4.60 -25.57
CA ALA A 192 -20.11 5.12 -25.78
C ALA A 192 -19.08 4.55 -24.82
N TYR A 193 -19.41 4.37 -23.52
CA TYR A 193 -18.44 4.08 -22.45
C TYR A 193 -18.92 3.05 -21.42
N GLY A 194 -20.07 2.42 -21.61
CA GLY A 194 -20.66 1.48 -20.66
C GLY A 194 -19.79 0.27 -20.34
N ASP A 195 -18.78 0.03 -21.15
CA ASP A 195 -17.87 -1.11 -21.01
C ASP A 195 -16.69 -0.84 -20.08
N ASN A 196 -16.42 0.44 -19.75
CA ASN A 196 -15.31 0.84 -18.86
C ASN A 196 -15.70 0.81 -17.37
N TYR A 197 -16.96 0.55 -17.06
CA TYR A 197 -17.39 0.31 -15.68
C TYR A 197 -17.05 -1.12 -15.23
N GLY A 198 -16.46 -1.23 -14.06
CA GLY A 198 -16.15 -2.50 -13.42
C GLY A 198 -16.94 -2.72 -12.14
N LEU A 199 -17.27 -3.96 -11.84
CA LEU A 199 -17.91 -4.38 -10.59
C LEU A 199 -17.17 -5.57 -9.99
N THR A 200 -16.63 -5.37 -8.78
CA THR A 200 -15.92 -6.41 -8.04
C THR A 200 -16.69 -6.80 -6.79
N HIS A 201 -16.90 -8.09 -6.58
CA HIS A 201 -17.41 -8.67 -5.35
C HIS A 201 -16.35 -9.54 -4.70
N GLY A 202 -15.90 -9.16 -3.51
CA GLY A 202 -14.99 -9.96 -2.67
C GLY A 202 -15.71 -10.45 -1.41
N ASN A 203 -15.57 -11.74 -1.10
CA ASN A 203 -16.06 -12.32 0.14
C ASN A 203 -14.93 -13.16 0.76
N VAL A 204 -14.52 -12.79 1.97
CA VAL A 204 -13.50 -13.51 2.74
C VAL A 204 -14.14 -14.03 4.02
N ALA A 205 -13.92 -15.29 4.34
CA ALA A 205 -14.29 -15.88 5.62
C ALA A 205 -13.11 -16.65 6.18
N MET A 206 -12.83 -16.47 7.46
CA MET A 206 -11.75 -17.15 8.16
C MET A 206 -12.23 -17.64 9.51
N GLY A 207 -11.85 -18.85 9.89
CA GLY A 207 -12.08 -19.38 11.23
C GLY A 207 -10.88 -20.16 11.71
N GLY A 208 -10.61 -20.10 12.99
CA GLY A 208 -9.46 -20.80 13.55
C GLY A 208 -9.58 -21.07 15.06
N ALA A 209 -8.71 -21.96 15.50
CA ALA A 209 -8.53 -22.31 16.90
C ALA A 209 -7.04 -22.33 17.23
N GLN A 210 -6.70 -21.80 18.41
CA GLN A 210 -5.34 -21.85 18.93
C GLN A 210 -5.36 -22.32 20.39
N TYR A 211 -4.38 -23.10 20.75
CA TYR A 211 -4.15 -23.54 22.10
C TYR A 211 -2.71 -23.25 22.51
N THR A 212 -2.53 -22.63 23.66
CA THR A 212 -1.21 -22.35 24.23
C THR A 212 -1.10 -23.00 25.59
N TYR A 213 -0.08 -23.81 25.77
CA TYR A 213 0.30 -24.39 27.06
C TYR A 213 1.58 -23.74 27.57
N LYS A 214 1.55 -23.19 28.78
CA LYS A 214 2.69 -22.61 29.49
C LYS A 214 3.14 -23.52 30.60
N THR A 215 4.45 -23.76 30.70
CA THR A 215 5.03 -24.61 31.73
C THR A 215 6.28 -23.99 32.31
N ASP A 216 6.49 -24.22 33.60
CA ASP A 216 7.67 -23.73 34.34
C ASP A 216 8.95 -24.45 33.89
N ARG A 217 8.82 -25.62 33.24
CA ARG A 217 9.94 -26.39 32.69
C ARG A 217 9.51 -27.17 31.45
N LEU A 218 10.03 -26.76 30.32
CA LEU A 218 9.91 -27.46 29.04
C LEU A 218 11.31 -27.92 28.64
N PHE A 219 11.63 -29.21 28.89
CA PHE A 219 12.96 -29.78 28.78
C PHE A 219 13.98 -29.16 29.76
N PHE A 220 14.54 -28.00 29.44
CA PHE A 220 15.65 -27.38 30.18
C PHE A 220 15.33 -25.98 30.75
N MET A 221 14.23 -25.35 30.30
CA MET A 221 13.87 -23.96 30.62
C MET A 221 12.35 -23.76 30.66
N PRO A 222 11.81 -22.72 31.32
CA PRO A 222 10.40 -22.36 31.19
C PRO A 222 10.04 -22.15 29.73
N GLY A 223 8.85 -22.57 29.33
CA GLY A 223 8.47 -22.45 27.93
C GLY A 223 6.97 -22.53 27.66
N ASN A 224 6.62 -22.19 26.43
CA ASN A 224 5.27 -22.20 25.91
C ASN A 224 5.22 -23.08 24.66
N ILE A 225 4.15 -23.85 24.53
CA ILE A 225 3.81 -24.56 23.29
C ILE A 225 2.54 -23.95 22.76
N LEU A 226 2.55 -23.53 21.49
CA LEU A 226 1.37 -23.07 20.77
C LEU A 226 1.11 -24.02 19.61
N VAL A 227 -0.13 -24.49 19.49
CA VAL A 227 -0.63 -25.21 18.33
C VAL A 227 -1.93 -24.56 17.87
N GLY A 228 -2.19 -24.58 16.58
CA GLY A 228 -3.41 -24.00 16.02
C GLY A 228 -3.71 -24.53 14.64
N ALA A 229 -4.95 -24.32 14.25
CA ALA A 229 -5.43 -24.57 12.89
C ALA A 229 -6.32 -23.41 12.45
N GLU A 230 -6.26 -23.09 11.17
CA GLU A 230 -6.99 -21.97 10.56
C GLU A 230 -7.45 -22.38 9.17
N TYR A 231 -8.67 -22.02 8.82
CA TYR A 231 -9.22 -22.19 7.50
C TYR A 231 -9.65 -20.85 6.94
N LEU A 232 -9.16 -20.53 5.75
CA LEU A 232 -9.50 -19.34 4.97
C LEU A 232 -10.27 -19.75 3.71
N TYR A 233 -11.37 -19.07 3.47
CA TYR A 233 -12.09 -19.04 2.21
C TYR A 233 -12.07 -17.62 1.66
N ASP A 234 -11.67 -17.47 0.40
CA ASP A 234 -11.64 -16.21 -0.32
C ASP A 234 -12.27 -16.40 -1.70
N HIS A 235 -13.30 -15.62 -1.98
CA HIS A 235 -14.00 -15.62 -3.26
C HIS A 235 -14.03 -14.21 -3.81
N LEU A 236 -13.41 -14.04 -4.96
CA LEU A 236 -13.38 -12.79 -5.72
C LEU A 236 -14.05 -13.03 -7.07
N ASN A 237 -15.06 -12.21 -7.35
CA ASN A 237 -15.66 -12.07 -8.67
C ASN A 237 -15.46 -10.64 -9.16
N ASP A 238 -14.76 -10.49 -10.28
CA ASP A 238 -14.46 -9.20 -10.90
C ASP A 238 -15.02 -9.17 -12.32
N GLU A 239 -15.93 -8.28 -12.58
CA GLU A 239 -16.59 -8.13 -13.88
C GLU A 239 -16.18 -6.80 -14.53
N MET A 240 -15.62 -6.89 -15.72
CA MET A 240 -15.35 -5.77 -16.61
C MET A 240 -16.07 -5.98 -17.95
N PRO A 241 -17.19 -5.30 -18.20
CA PRO A 241 -17.98 -5.51 -19.42
C PRO A 241 -17.22 -5.32 -20.73
N ILE A 242 -16.27 -4.37 -20.79
CA ILE A 242 -15.42 -4.14 -22.00
C ILE A 242 -14.73 -5.43 -22.47
N LEU A 243 -14.48 -6.39 -21.57
CA LEU A 243 -13.83 -7.65 -21.90
C LEU A 243 -14.78 -8.72 -22.47
N LYS A 244 -16.12 -8.49 -22.41
CA LYS A 244 -17.12 -9.46 -22.87
C LYS A 244 -17.12 -9.68 -24.38
N TYR A 245 -16.75 -8.67 -25.14
CA TYR A 245 -16.89 -8.68 -26.60
C TYR A 245 -15.62 -9.09 -27.32
N GLN A 246 -14.56 -9.45 -26.59
CA GLN A 246 -13.29 -9.77 -27.22
C GLN A 246 -13.12 -11.27 -27.42
N LYS A 247 -12.79 -11.64 -28.65
CA LYS A 247 -12.38 -12.98 -29.01
C LYS A 247 -10.88 -13.17 -28.79
N LEU A 248 -10.50 -14.28 -28.16
CA LEU A 248 -9.10 -14.69 -28.11
C LEU A 248 -8.57 -15.02 -29.51
N PRO A 249 -7.24 -15.01 -29.74
CA PRO A 249 -6.64 -15.38 -31.02
C PRO A 249 -7.05 -16.78 -31.50
N ASP A 250 -7.46 -17.69 -30.60
CA ASP A 250 -7.98 -19.02 -30.88
C ASP A 250 -9.47 -19.03 -31.29
N GLY A 251 -10.11 -17.85 -31.36
CA GLY A 251 -11.52 -17.68 -31.75
C GLY A 251 -12.51 -17.97 -30.62
N THR A 252 -12.06 -18.35 -29.42
CA THR A 252 -12.93 -18.50 -28.26
C THR A 252 -13.31 -17.14 -27.67
N SER A 253 -14.56 -17.03 -27.18
CA SER A 253 -14.96 -15.83 -26.43
C SER A 253 -14.31 -15.88 -25.05
N ARG A 254 -13.68 -14.79 -24.62
CA ARG A 254 -13.13 -14.68 -23.29
C ARG A 254 -14.25 -14.70 -22.26
N ALA A 255 -14.05 -15.44 -21.18
CA ALA A 255 -14.98 -15.37 -20.05
C ALA A 255 -15.00 -13.93 -19.51
N PRO A 256 -16.18 -13.33 -19.36
CA PRO A 256 -16.31 -11.98 -18.83
C PRO A 256 -15.92 -12.02 -17.34
N GLY A 257 -14.83 -11.36 -17.00
CA GLY A 257 -14.41 -11.22 -15.60
C GLY A 257 -13.57 -12.37 -15.06
N LEU A 258 -13.23 -12.24 -13.79
CA LEU A 258 -12.47 -13.19 -12.99
C LEU A 258 -13.37 -13.77 -11.90
N ASP A 259 -13.54 -15.08 -11.84
CA ASP A 259 -14.13 -15.80 -10.70
C ASP A 259 -13.03 -16.65 -10.05
N GLN A 260 -12.47 -16.15 -8.95
CA GLN A 260 -11.38 -16.81 -8.22
C GLN A 260 -11.87 -17.27 -6.86
N ARG A 261 -11.69 -18.56 -6.57
CA ARG A 261 -12.02 -19.16 -5.27
C ARG A 261 -10.79 -19.81 -4.68
N ILE A 262 -10.42 -19.36 -3.49
CA ILE A 262 -9.26 -19.84 -2.75
C ILE A 262 -9.74 -20.49 -1.46
N HIS A 263 -9.19 -21.66 -1.19
CA HIS A 263 -9.29 -22.38 0.06
C HIS A 263 -7.89 -22.57 0.61
N ASN A 264 -7.64 -22.23 1.86
CA ASN A 264 -6.36 -22.47 2.51
C ASN A 264 -6.60 -23.05 3.91
N LEU A 265 -6.16 -24.28 4.12
CA LEU A 265 -6.11 -24.90 5.44
C LEU A 265 -4.68 -24.78 5.96
N SER A 266 -4.54 -24.25 7.15
CA SER A 266 -3.24 -23.97 7.78
C SER A 266 -3.14 -24.61 9.13
N GLN A 267 -1.99 -25.19 9.42
CA GLN A 267 -1.64 -25.77 10.72
C GLN A 267 -0.40 -25.03 11.25
N ILE A 268 -0.43 -24.64 12.52
CA ILE A 268 0.61 -23.84 13.15
C ILE A 268 1.11 -24.60 14.38
N ALA A 269 2.41 -24.69 14.51
CA ALA A 269 3.05 -25.19 15.72
C ALA A 269 4.26 -24.33 16.07
N GLN A 270 4.40 -24.01 17.36
CA GLN A 270 5.49 -23.17 17.87
C GLN A 270 5.86 -23.60 19.28
N ILE A 271 7.15 -23.59 19.57
CA ILE A 271 7.71 -23.75 20.89
C ILE A 271 8.55 -22.51 21.21
N GLU A 272 8.37 -21.97 22.39
CA GLU A 272 9.16 -20.86 22.91
C GLU A 272 9.73 -21.22 24.27
N TRP A 273 11.02 -21.13 24.44
CA TRP A 273 11.72 -21.17 25.72
C TRP A 273 12.11 -19.74 26.10
N THR A 274 11.80 -19.35 27.32
CA THR A 274 12.07 -17.98 27.74
C THR A 274 12.51 -17.88 29.20
N ASN A 275 13.53 -17.06 29.42
CA ASN A 275 13.93 -16.59 30.74
C ASN A 275 14.35 -15.10 30.65
N LYS A 276 14.92 -14.55 31.74
CA LYS A 276 15.31 -13.12 31.76
C LYS A 276 16.43 -12.81 30.76
N VAL A 277 17.31 -13.76 30.44
CA VAL A 277 18.50 -13.57 29.60
C VAL A 277 18.26 -14.04 28.18
N PHE A 278 17.61 -15.20 27.99
CA PHE A 278 17.38 -15.81 26.67
C PHE A 278 15.92 -16.04 26.38
N THR A 279 15.55 -15.87 25.10
CA THR A 279 14.34 -16.44 24.53
C THR A 279 14.71 -17.10 23.21
N LEU A 280 14.34 -18.37 23.05
CA LEU A 280 14.43 -19.10 21.80
C LEU A 280 13.01 -19.51 21.37
N LEU A 281 12.60 -19.08 20.19
CA LEU A 281 11.36 -19.45 19.58
C LEU A 281 11.64 -20.22 18.30
N LEU A 282 11.06 -21.40 18.18
CA LEU A 282 11.06 -22.22 16.98
C LEU A 282 9.62 -22.52 16.61
N GLY A 283 9.27 -22.35 15.35
CA GLY A 283 7.91 -22.61 14.88
C GLY A 283 7.83 -22.80 13.38
N GLY A 284 6.66 -23.20 12.93
CA GLY A 284 6.37 -23.35 11.52
C GLY A 284 4.88 -23.39 11.28
N ARG A 285 4.53 -23.16 10.02
CA ARG A 285 3.18 -23.24 9.48
C ARG A 285 3.19 -24.15 8.27
N LEU A 286 2.21 -25.02 8.18
CA LEU A 286 1.94 -25.85 7.02
C LEU A 286 0.64 -25.37 6.38
N ASP A 287 0.71 -24.97 5.11
CA ASP A 287 -0.42 -24.42 4.35
C ASP A 287 -0.79 -25.38 3.20
N GLU A 288 -2.08 -25.71 3.11
CA GLU A 288 -2.70 -26.44 2.00
C GLU A 288 -3.55 -25.47 1.19
N HIS A 289 -2.90 -24.78 0.23
CA HIS A 289 -3.50 -23.69 -0.54
C HIS A 289 -4.00 -24.21 -1.90
N SER A 290 -5.28 -23.97 -2.22
CA SER A 290 -5.95 -24.53 -3.41
C SER A 290 -5.34 -24.13 -4.75
N ALA A 291 -4.66 -22.95 -4.82
CA ALA A 291 -3.98 -22.49 -6.03
C ALA A 291 -2.61 -23.15 -6.23
N ILE A 292 -2.09 -23.90 -5.27
CA ILE A 292 -0.76 -24.52 -5.34
C ILE A 292 -0.93 -26.04 -5.52
N ARG A 293 -0.63 -26.50 -6.72
CA ARG A 293 -0.87 -27.89 -7.10
C ARG A 293 0.38 -28.56 -7.64
N THR A 294 0.42 -29.88 -7.51
CA THR A 294 1.40 -30.74 -8.20
C THR A 294 1.03 -30.84 -9.67
N ASP A 295 1.95 -31.32 -10.50
CA ASP A 295 1.69 -31.62 -11.94
C ASP A 295 0.53 -32.59 -12.16
N LYS A 296 0.20 -33.39 -11.15
CA LYS A 296 -0.94 -34.33 -11.14
C LYS A 296 -2.25 -33.72 -10.63
N GLY A 297 -2.26 -32.41 -10.33
CA GLY A 297 -3.43 -31.64 -9.86
C GLY A 297 -3.74 -31.73 -8.36
N ALA A 298 -2.99 -32.51 -7.56
CA ALA A 298 -3.17 -32.57 -6.12
C ALA A 298 -2.64 -31.30 -5.44
N ILE A 299 -3.24 -30.86 -4.32
CA ILE A 299 -2.73 -29.75 -3.52
C ILE A 299 -1.33 -30.11 -3.01
N LYS A 300 -0.40 -29.18 -3.15
CA LYS A 300 0.98 -29.31 -2.67
C LYS A 300 1.14 -28.48 -1.39
N PRO A 301 1.27 -29.12 -0.21
CA PRO A 301 1.49 -28.39 1.04
C PRO A 301 2.80 -27.59 1.02
N ILE A 302 2.78 -26.41 1.63
CA ILE A 302 3.95 -25.56 1.80
C ILE A 302 4.24 -25.40 3.29
N PHE A 303 5.47 -25.72 3.70
CA PHE A 303 5.95 -25.51 5.06
C PHE A 303 6.80 -24.23 5.14
N THR A 304 6.46 -23.34 6.08
CA THR A 304 7.16 -22.08 6.32
C THR A 304 7.72 -22.06 7.74
N PRO A 305 9.02 -22.32 7.94
CA PRO A 305 9.69 -22.29 9.24
C PRO A 305 9.97 -20.86 9.70
N ARG A 306 10.07 -20.68 11.02
CA ARG A 306 10.59 -19.48 11.68
C ARG A 306 11.41 -19.82 12.91
N ALA A 307 12.42 -19.00 13.17
CA ALA A 307 13.24 -19.06 14.37
C ALA A 307 13.54 -17.64 14.85
N THR A 308 13.52 -17.44 16.17
CA THR A 308 13.91 -16.15 16.78
C THR A 308 14.70 -16.43 18.03
N LEU A 309 15.87 -15.82 18.13
CA LEU A 309 16.70 -15.80 19.31
C LEU A 309 16.75 -14.38 19.87
N ARG A 310 16.47 -14.22 21.15
CA ARG A 310 16.69 -13.00 21.91
C ARG A 310 17.70 -13.25 23.00
N TYR A 311 18.66 -12.36 23.14
CA TYR A 311 19.70 -12.40 24.17
C TYR A 311 19.81 -11.04 24.85
N ASN A 312 19.59 -11.00 26.16
CA ASN A 312 19.71 -9.82 27.01
C ASN A 312 20.97 -9.93 27.88
N PRO A 313 22.17 -9.58 27.37
CA PRO A 313 23.41 -9.65 28.16
C PRO A 313 23.38 -8.70 29.36
N PHE A 314 22.66 -7.59 29.20
CA PHE A 314 22.46 -6.57 30.22
C PHE A 314 21.00 -6.15 30.28
N THR A 315 20.56 -5.57 31.37
CA THR A 315 19.17 -5.06 31.53
C THR A 315 18.82 -3.92 30.57
N TRP A 316 19.81 -3.24 30.06
CA TRP A 316 19.69 -2.12 29.13
C TRP A 316 19.89 -2.52 27.65
N MET A 317 20.19 -3.79 27.36
CA MET A 317 20.53 -4.23 26.01
C MET A 317 19.75 -5.50 25.62
N ASN A 318 19.12 -5.46 24.46
CA ASN A 318 18.36 -6.57 23.88
C ASN A 318 18.87 -6.85 22.47
N LEU A 319 19.55 -7.95 22.29
CA LEU A 319 19.99 -8.48 21.00
C LEU A 319 18.94 -9.45 20.48
N ARG A 320 18.58 -9.35 19.20
CA ARG A 320 17.62 -10.26 18.57
C ARG A 320 18.11 -10.66 17.18
N ALA A 321 18.10 -11.95 16.92
CA ALA A 321 18.30 -12.52 15.61
C ALA A 321 17.03 -13.29 15.21
N SER A 322 16.56 -13.15 13.96
CA SER A 322 15.40 -13.88 13.49
C SER A 322 15.56 -14.31 12.04
N TYR A 323 14.98 -15.47 11.76
CA TYR A 323 14.76 -16.00 10.43
C TYR A 323 13.30 -16.35 10.25
N ALA A 324 12.72 -16.02 9.09
CA ALA A 324 11.39 -16.45 8.70
C ALA A 324 11.32 -16.71 7.20
N GLN A 325 10.64 -17.78 6.83
CA GLN A 325 10.23 -18.03 5.45
C GLN A 325 8.78 -17.61 5.27
N GLY A 326 8.48 -17.01 4.12
CA GLY A 326 7.12 -16.72 3.66
C GLY A 326 6.93 -17.21 2.23
N PHE A 327 5.69 -17.25 1.77
CA PHE A 327 5.37 -17.50 0.38
C PHE A 327 4.17 -16.66 -0.07
N ARG A 328 4.04 -16.46 -1.37
CA ARG A 328 2.86 -15.89 -2.03
C ARG A 328 2.37 -16.86 -3.08
N ALA A 329 1.09 -17.22 -2.98
CA ALA A 329 0.46 -18.12 -3.94
C ALA A 329 0.20 -17.40 -5.28
N PRO A 330 0.16 -18.13 -6.40
CA PRO A 330 -0.31 -17.58 -7.67
C PRO A 330 -1.75 -17.06 -7.54
N GLN A 331 -1.93 -15.76 -7.74
CA GLN A 331 -3.24 -15.11 -7.75
C GLN A 331 -3.36 -14.28 -9.02
N THR A 332 -4.57 -14.21 -9.58
CA THR A 332 -4.83 -13.47 -10.81
C THR A 332 -5.16 -12.01 -10.52
N PHE A 333 -5.84 -11.75 -9.40
CA PHE A 333 -6.23 -10.41 -8.99
C PHE A 333 -5.13 -9.78 -8.14
N ASP A 334 -4.79 -8.54 -8.48
CA ASP A 334 -3.92 -7.67 -7.70
C ASP A 334 -4.57 -6.29 -7.67
N GLU A 335 -4.57 -5.61 -6.53
CA GLU A 335 -5.14 -4.26 -6.42
C GLU A 335 -4.41 -3.25 -7.33
N ASP A 336 -3.15 -3.54 -7.66
CA ASP A 336 -2.36 -2.73 -8.59
C ASP A 336 -2.88 -2.78 -10.04
N LEU A 337 -3.75 -3.74 -10.39
CA LEU A 337 -4.33 -3.87 -11.74
C LEU A 337 -5.24 -2.71 -12.14
N HIS A 338 -5.60 -1.84 -11.21
CA HIS A 338 -6.56 -0.78 -11.42
C HIS A 338 -5.98 0.61 -11.20
N VAL A 339 -4.67 0.75 -11.06
CA VAL A 339 -3.97 2.01 -10.79
C VAL A 339 -3.21 2.54 -12.01
N GLY A 340 -3.55 2.13 -13.18
CA GLY A 340 -2.86 2.58 -14.36
C GLY A 340 -3.82 2.86 -15.49
N VAL A 341 -4.47 4.01 -15.48
CA VAL A 341 -5.16 4.51 -16.66
C VAL A 341 -4.28 5.58 -17.28
N VAL A 342 -3.53 5.19 -18.27
CA VAL A 342 -2.98 6.11 -19.25
C VAL A 342 -4.01 6.20 -20.36
N SER A 343 -4.49 7.38 -20.69
CA SER A 343 -5.41 7.65 -21.82
C SER A 343 -6.74 6.88 -21.79
N GLY A 344 -7.23 6.48 -20.62
CA GLY A 344 -8.48 5.72 -20.51
C GLY A 344 -8.40 4.24 -20.85
N GLU A 345 -7.20 3.66 -21.03
CA GLU A 345 -7.03 2.24 -21.33
C GLU A 345 -7.14 1.35 -20.10
N ALA A 346 -7.96 0.31 -20.18
CA ALA A 346 -8.06 -0.71 -19.16
C ALA A 346 -6.86 -1.68 -19.22
N GLN A 347 -6.37 -2.12 -18.07
CA GLN A 347 -5.33 -3.15 -17.98
C GLN A 347 -5.90 -4.46 -17.46
N LYS A 348 -5.47 -5.57 -18.04
CA LYS A 348 -5.80 -6.92 -17.54
C LYS A 348 -4.55 -7.75 -17.37
N VAL A 349 -4.41 -8.38 -16.19
CA VAL A 349 -3.33 -9.32 -15.93
C VAL A 349 -3.86 -10.76 -15.97
N VAL A 350 -3.12 -11.63 -16.65
CA VAL A 350 -3.32 -13.07 -16.65
C VAL A 350 -2.08 -13.77 -16.11
N ASN A 351 -2.26 -14.91 -15.48
CA ASN A 351 -1.12 -15.69 -15.03
C ASN A 351 -0.60 -16.57 -16.16
N VAL A 352 0.73 -16.66 -16.29
CA VAL A 352 1.36 -17.66 -17.16
C VAL A 352 0.95 -19.06 -16.73
N LYS A 353 0.78 -19.95 -17.71
CA LYS A 353 0.50 -21.36 -17.41
C LYS A 353 1.66 -21.96 -16.60
N GLY A 354 1.35 -22.51 -15.41
CA GLY A 354 2.36 -23.10 -14.53
C GLY A 354 3.10 -22.10 -13.65
N LEU A 355 2.54 -20.91 -13.42
CA LEU A 355 3.07 -19.94 -12.44
C LEU A 355 3.30 -20.61 -11.08
N LYS A 356 4.53 -20.52 -10.57
CA LYS A 356 4.96 -21.11 -9.30
C LYS A 356 4.77 -20.12 -8.16
N PRO A 357 4.61 -20.57 -6.91
CA PRO A 357 4.63 -19.68 -5.75
C PRO A 357 5.95 -18.90 -5.66
N GLU A 358 5.87 -17.66 -5.20
CA GLU A 358 7.01 -16.85 -4.79
C GLU A 358 7.37 -17.17 -3.33
N TYR A 359 8.64 -17.26 -3.00
CA TYR A 359 9.13 -17.48 -1.64
C TYR A 359 10.02 -16.35 -1.17
N SER A 360 9.92 -16.03 0.13
CA SER A 360 10.84 -15.11 0.80
C SER A 360 11.60 -15.81 1.92
N HIS A 361 12.89 -15.51 2.05
CA HIS A 361 13.73 -15.89 3.17
C HIS A 361 14.27 -14.61 3.81
N SER A 362 13.79 -14.28 5.00
CA SER A 362 14.12 -13.03 5.69
C SER A 362 14.96 -13.28 6.93
N PHE A 363 16.06 -12.56 7.03
CA PHE A 363 17.00 -12.55 8.17
C PHE A 363 17.05 -11.15 8.75
N ASN A 364 16.93 -11.04 10.07
CA ASN A 364 17.06 -9.78 10.79
C ASN A 364 18.00 -9.95 12.00
N LEU A 365 18.82 -8.94 12.22
CA LEU A 365 19.63 -8.79 13.41
C LEU A 365 19.38 -7.40 13.99
N SER A 366 18.97 -7.31 15.24
CA SER A 366 18.72 -6.02 15.89
C SER A 366 19.34 -5.95 17.27
N ASN A 367 19.74 -4.75 17.65
CA ASN A 367 20.18 -4.38 18.98
C ASN A 367 19.37 -3.20 19.48
N ASP A 368 18.59 -3.40 20.54
CA ASP A 368 17.74 -2.41 21.18
C ASP A 368 18.33 -2.05 22.55
N MET A 369 18.73 -0.80 22.73
CA MET A 369 19.45 -0.30 23.90
C MET A 369 18.65 0.77 24.63
N TYR A 370 18.54 0.65 25.93
CA TYR A 370 17.79 1.54 26.81
C TYR A 370 18.72 2.21 27.82
N PHE A 371 18.70 3.52 27.88
CA PHE A 371 19.51 4.31 28.79
C PHE A 371 18.61 5.18 29.67
N SER A 372 18.94 5.25 30.95
CA SER A 372 18.26 6.13 31.90
C SER A 372 19.28 6.77 32.82
N HIS A 373 19.30 8.10 32.86
CA HIS A 373 20.17 8.87 33.74
C HIS A 373 19.46 10.13 34.23
N GLY A 374 19.14 10.20 35.51
CA GLY A 374 18.36 11.30 36.07
C GLY A 374 17.02 11.47 35.36
N ALA A 375 16.77 12.65 34.80
CA ALA A 375 15.56 12.96 34.06
C ALA A 375 15.63 12.55 32.57
N MET A 376 16.74 12.00 32.10
CA MET A 376 16.93 11.58 30.72
C MET A 376 16.57 10.11 30.55
N GLN A 377 15.77 9.81 29.55
CA GLN A 377 15.49 8.48 29.05
C GLN A 377 15.83 8.43 27.57
N ALA A 378 16.58 7.42 27.14
CA ALA A 378 16.93 7.24 25.75
C ALA A 378 16.77 5.78 25.32
N ASN A 379 16.38 5.59 24.08
CA ASN A 379 16.35 4.29 23.41
C ASN A 379 17.06 4.43 22.07
N LEU A 380 17.86 3.44 21.71
CA LEU A 380 18.53 3.34 20.42
C LEU A 380 18.36 1.92 19.88
N LEU A 381 17.71 1.83 18.72
CA LEU A 381 17.55 0.62 17.94
C LEU A 381 18.49 0.65 16.73
N LEU A 382 19.29 -0.38 16.58
CA LEU A 382 20.08 -0.67 15.38
C LEU A 382 19.57 -1.97 14.79
N GLU A 383 19.24 -2.00 13.51
CA GLU A 383 18.75 -3.20 12.85
C GLU A 383 19.40 -3.35 11.47
N GLY A 384 19.87 -4.57 11.17
CA GLY A 384 20.24 -5.00 9.83
C GLY A 384 19.26 -6.04 9.33
N PHE A 385 18.88 -5.98 8.05
CA PHE A 385 17.95 -6.92 7.43
C PHE A 385 18.45 -7.39 6.06
N PHE A 386 18.08 -8.62 5.73
CA PHE A 386 18.31 -9.23 4.42
C PHE A 386 17.12 -10.12 4.08
N THR A 387 16.50 -9.91 2.93
CA THR A 387 15.44 -10.75 2.39
C THR A 387 15.80 -11.21 1.00
N ARG A 388 15.75 -12.51 0.79
CA ARG A 388 15.87 -13.16 -0.52
C ARG A 388 14.48 -13.52 -1.02
N LEU A 389 14.12 -13.07 -2.21
CA LEU A 389 12.93 -13.45 -2.94
C LEU A 389 13.30 -14.47 -4.02
N GLN A 390 12.61 -15.60 -4.05
CA GLN A 390 12.81 -16.66 -5.04
C GLN A 390 11.57 -16.78 -5.91
N GLY A 391 11.77 -16.75 -7.23
CA GLY A 391 10.68 -16.79 -8.20
C GLY A 391 9.71 -15.61 -8.06
N ALA A 392 10.25 -14.43 -7.76
CA ALA A 392 9.46 -13.21 -7.55
C ALA A 392 8.54 -12.94 -8.74
N PHE A 393 7.33 -12.44 -8.45
CA PHE A 393 6.37 -12.12 -9.50
C PHE A 393 6.73 -10.79 -10.16
N ASN A 394 6.64 -10.77 -11.48
CA ASN A 394 6.66 -9.57 -12.30
C ASN A 394 5.61 -9.68 -13.41
N THR A 395 5.26 -8.58 -14.01
CA THR A 395 4.33 -8.49 -15.14
C THR A 395 5.03 -7.96 -16.37
N ARG A 396 4.56 -8.37 -17.54
CA ARG A 396 5.01 -7.84 -18.83
C ARG A 396 3.81 -7.68 -19.76
N PRO A 397 3.78 -6.66 -20.62
CA PRO A 397 2.77 -6.55 -21.66
C PRO A 397 2.95 -7.70 -22.67
N ILE A 398 1.85 -8.29 -23.10
CA ILE A 398 1.87 -9.35 -24.13
C ILE A 398 1.01 -9.03 -25.34
N GLU A 399 0.04 -8.13 -25.18
CA GLU A 399 -0.86 -7.74 -26.27
C GLU A 399 -1.47 -6.36 -25.95
N GLU A 400 -1.35 -5.44 -26.88
CA GLU A 400 -2.04 -4.15 -26.88
C GLU A 400 -3.22 -4.23 -27.84
N ARG A 401 -4.39 -3.76 -27.42
CA ARG A 401 -5.63 -3.69 -28.20
C ARG A 401 -6.29 -2.36 -27.96
N GLU A 402 -7.15 -1.98 -28.88
CA GLU A 402 -7.98 -0.79 -28.71
C GLU A 402 -8.73 -0.85 -27.37
N GLY A 403 -8.47 0.12 -26.51
CA GLY A 403 -9.08 0.28 -25.20
C GLY A 403 -8.54 -0.59 -24.06
N PHE A 404 -7.54 -1.47 -24.27
CA PHE A 404 -6.90 -2.17 -23.16
C PHE A 404 -5.58 -2.85 -23.52
N THR A 405 -4.71 -2.99 -22.49
CA THR A 405 -3.45 -3.73 -22.57
C THR A 405 -3.53 -5.02 -21.74
N LEU A 406 -3.11 -6.14 -22.35
CA LEU A 406 -3.02 -7.42 -21.70
C LEU A 406 -1.62 -7.65 -21.15
N PHE A 407 -1.52 -7.85 -19.83
CA PHE A 407 -0.30 -8.20 -19.13
C PHE A 407 -0.29 -9.69 -18.74
N GLU A 408 0.88 -10.30 -18.77
CA GLU A 408 1.12 -11.64 -18.26
C GLU A 408 1.98 -11.57 -16.99
N ARG A 409 1.49 -12.21 -15.90
CA ARG A 409 2.29 -12.40 -14.68
C ARG A 409 3.12 -13.65 -14.79
N TYR A 410 4.40 -13.54 -14.52
CA TYR A 410 5.37 -14.63 -14.60
C TYR A 410 6.31 -14.63 -13.38
N ASN A 411 7.04 -15.75 -13.18
CA ASN A 411 8.13 -15.77 -12.21
C ASN A 411 9.36 -15.15 -12.85
N ALA A 412 9.73 -13.97 -12.39
CA ALA A 412 10.94 -13.27 -12.77
C ALA A 412 12.20 -13.91 -12.16
N SER A 413 13.35 -13.30 -12.35
CA SER A 413 14.56 -13.69 -11.64
C SER A 413 14.41 -13.52 -10.13
N ASP A 414 15.23 -14.20 -9.37
CA ASP A 414 15.30 -13.99 -7.93
C ASP A 414 15.72 -12.55 -7.62
N ALA A 415 15.36 -12.09 -6.42
CA ALA A 415 15.68 -10.74 -5.99
C ALA A 415 16.17 -10.72 -4.54
N SER A 416 16.89 -9.65 -4.19
CA SER A 416 17.38 -9.44 -2.83
C SER A 416 17.07 -8.02 -2.37
N VAL A 417 16.58 -7.91 -1.12
CA VAL A 417 16.36 -6.64 -0.42
C VAL A 417 17.17 -6.65 0.86
N TYR A 418 18.05 -5.68 1.04
CA TYR A 418 18.89 -5.62 2.23
C TYR A 418 19.17 -4.18 2.65
N GLY A 419 19.46 -3.99 3.93
CA GLY A 419 19.70 -2.66 4.46
C GLY A 419 19.92 -2.63 5.95
N ALA A 420 19.93 -1.39 6.46
CA ALA A 420 20.07 -1.11 7.89
C ALA A 420 19.12 0.02 8.30
N ASN A 421 18.59 -0.10 9.52
CA ASN A 421 17.79 0.91 10.20
C ASN A 421 18.54 1.38 11.44
N ILE A 422 18.54 2.68 11.68
CA ILE A 422 18.88 3.29 12.96
C ILE A 422 17.68 4.11 13.43
N GLU A 423 17.25 3.88 14.67
CA GLU A 423 16.14 4.61 15.26
C GLU A 423 16.50 4.99 16.70
N GLY A 424 16.30 6.26 17.05
CA GLY A 424 16.60 6.78 18.37
C GLY A 424 15.46 7.63 18.93
N LYS A 425 15.25 7.50 20.24
CA LYS A 425 14.32 8.35 21.00
C LYS A 425 15.00 8.82 22.27
N VAL A 426 14.97 10.13 22.51
CA VAL A 426 15.49 10.73 23.72
C VAL A 426 14.39 11.61 24.33
N ALA A 427 14.06 11.38 25.57
CA ALA A 427 13.19 12.24 26.37
C ALA A 427 14.00 12.86 27.53
N TYR A 428 13.97 14.18 27.63
CA TYR A 428 14.60 14.91 28.69
C TYR A 428 13.70 16.05 29.17
N LYS A 429 13.20 15.94 30.40
CA LYS A 429 12.25 16.90 30.98
C LYS A 429 11.05 17.15 30.07
N ARG A 430 11.00 18.30 29.40
CA ARG A 430 9.91 18.77 28.55
C ARG A 430 10.16 18.52 27.06
N PHE A 431 11.31 17.98 26.70
CA PHE A 431 11.71 17.71 25.32
C PHE A 431 11.69 16.23 25.02
N THR A 432 11.16 15.89 23.86
CA THR A 432 11.30 14.55 23.27
C THR A 432 11.77 14.69 21.84
N VAL A 433 12.82 13.95 21.49
CA VAL A 433 13.35 13.84 20.13
C VAL A 433 13.25 12.38 19.71
N GLN A 434 12.69 12.13 18.55
CA GLN A 434 12.69 10.82 17.92
C GLN A 434 13.15 10.96 16.48
N ALA A 435 14.11 10.13 16.07
CA ALA A 435 14.63 10.12 14.71
C ALA A 435 14.85 8.69 14.24
N GLY A 436 14.60 8.45 12.97
CA GLY A 436 14.87 7.18 12.32
C GLY A 436 15.44 7.41 10.93
N PHE A 437 16.36 6.53 10.52
CA PHE A 437 16.96 6.57 9.20
C PHE A 437 17.20 5.15 8.68
N THR A 438 16.83 4.93 7.42
CA THR A 438 16.98 3.65 6.72
C THR A 438 17.83 3.82 5.48
N ILE A 439 18.74 2.89 5.29
CA ILE A 439 19.45 2.66 4.03
C ILE A 439 19.08 1.28 3.55
N ALA A 440 18.51 1.17 2.34
CA ALA A 440 18.08 -0.11 1.77
C ALA A 440 18.44 -0.19 0.30
N LYS A 441 18.66 -1.40 -0.19
CA LYS A 441 18.87 -1.69 -1.60
C LYS A 441 18.04 -2.89 -2.01
N SER A 442 17.33 -2.77 -3.14
CA SER A 442 16.48 -3.80 -3.72
C SER A 442 16.94 -4.09 -5.14
N LEU A 443 17.35 -5.33 -5.41
CA LEU A 443 17.97 -5.72 -6.68
C LEU A 443 17.41 -7.05 -7.18
N TRP A 444 17.11 -7.11 -8.46
CA TRP A 444 16.97 -8.32 -9.23
C TRP A 444 18.34 -8.98 -9.49
N ASP A 445 18.39 -10.28 -9.60
CA ASP A 445 19.61 -11.00 -9.97
C ASP A 445 19.98 -10.74 -11.44
N LYS A 446 18.97 -10.62 -12.28
CA LYS A 446 19.09 -10.28 -13.71
C LYS A 446 18.25 -9.03 -14.00
N PRO A 447 18.57 -8.27 -15.05
CA PRO A 447 17.71 -7.20 -15.49
C PRO A 447 16.30 -7.70 -15.83
N GLU A 448 15.28 -7.13 -15.21
CA GLU A 448 13.87 -7.45 -15.41
C GLU A 448 13.12 -6.30 -16.06
N SER A 449 11.96 -6.60 -16.64
CA SER A 449 11.05 -5.64 -17.25
C SER A 449 10.74 -4.48 -16.31
N THR A 450 10.77 -3.27 -16.85
CA THR A 450 10.32 -2.06 -16.13
C THR A 450 8.93 -1.62 -16.55
N GLY A 451 8.31 -2.33 -17.52
CA GLY A 451 7.03 -1.94 -18.12
C GLY A 451 7.14 -0.77 -19.11
N VAL A 452 8.35 -0.35 -19.47
CA VAL A 452 8.57 0.81 -20.34
C VAL A 452 9.23 0.35 -21.64
N GLU A 453 8.69 0.80 -22.76
CA GLU A 453 9.25 0.56 -24.09
C GLU A 453 9.84 1.84 -24.70
N ARG A 454 10.84 1.65 -25.53
CA ARG A 454 11.50 2.73 -26.27
C ARG A 454 11.85 2.30 -27.70
N SER A 455 11.57 3.16 -28.66
CA SER A 455 11.98 2.96 -30.07
C SER A 455 13.49 3.09 -30.24
N LEU A 456 14.08 2.19 -31.02
CA LEU A 456 15.52 2.17 -31.27
C LEU A 456 15.95 3.33 -32.16
N ILE A 457 17.10 3.93 -31.83
CA ILE A 457 17.70 5.04 -32.60
C ILE A 457 18.82 4.50 -33.52
N LYS A 458 18.87 4.98 -34.74
CA LYS A 458 19.93 4.64 -35.71
C LYS A 458 21.31 4.97 -35.12
N GLY A 459 22.20 3.95 -35.07
CA GLY A 459 23.54 4.06 -34.49
C GLY A 459 23.65 3.48 -33.07
N GLU A 460 22.54 3.15 -32.40
CA GLU A 460 22.55 2.25 -31.22
C GLU A 460 22.68 0.81 -31.76
N THR A 461 23.59 0.02 -31.20
CA THR A 461 23.69 -1.41 -31.54
C THR A 461 22.44 -2.13 -31.00
N GLU A 462 21.95 -3.17 -31.69
CA GLU A 462 20.79 -4.01 -31.35
C GLU A 462 20.81 -4.65 -29.93
N LYS A 463 21.85 -4.41 -29.15
CA LYS A 463 21.91 -4.77 -27.74
C LYS A 463 21.16 -3.71 -26.97
N ALA A 464 20.00 -4.10 -26.43
CA ALA A 464 19.28 -3.31 -25.43
C ALA A 464 20.29 -2.69 -24.46
N PRO A 465 20.24 -1.36 -24.22
CA PRO A 465 21.14 -0.73 -23.27
C PRO A 465 20.95 -1.40 -21.91
N SER A 466 21.93 -2.18 -21.50
CA SER A 466 21.94 -2.84 -20.19
C SER A 466 22.22 -1.86 -19.05
N ASP A 467 22.47 -0.58 -19.39
CA ASP A 467 22.84 0.45 -18.43
C ASP A 467 21.96 1.70 -18.62
N ILE A 468 21.25 2.06 -17.56
CA ILE A 468 20.36 3.24 -17.48
C ILE A 468 21.11 4.55 -17.78
N ASN A 469 22.43 4.57 -17.53
CA ASN A 469 23.27 5.76 -17.70
C ASN A 469 23.53 6.12 -19.16
N THR A 470 23.22 5.24 -20.13
CA THR A 470 23.40 5.52 -21.57
C THR A 470 22.22 6.25 -22.21
N LEU A 471 21.16 6.51 -21.46
CA LEU A 471 19.92 7.15 -21.94
C LEU A 471 19.88 8.67 -21.77
N GLU A 472 20.93 9.29 -21.20
CA GLU A 472 21.04 10.74 -21.13
C GLU A 472 21.22 11.35 -22.52
N ASN A 473 20.31 12.27 -22.90
CA ASN A 473 20.42 13.25 -23.99
C ASN A 473 19.87 12.92 -25.40
N ASN A 474 18.94 12.01 -25.57
CA ASN A 474 18.25 11.88 -26.84
C ASN A 474 16.79 12.37 -26.76
N GLY A 475 16.60 13.68 -26.83
CA GLY A 475 15.26 14.29 -26.88
C GLY A 475 14.51 14.00 -28.19
N PRO A 476 13.22 14.34 -28.26
CA PRO A 476 12.32 14.09 -29.40
C PRO A 476 12.76 14.74 -30.73
N GLU A 477 13.74 15.64 -30.68
CA GLU A 477 14.29 16.31 -31.85
C GLU A 477 14.93 15.38 -32.93
N LYS A 478 15.11 14.09 -32.60
CA LYS A 478 15.78 13.11 -33.45
C LYS A 478 14.84 12.04 -34.01
N ALA A 479 13.54 12.31 -34.17
CA ALA A 479 12.59 11.36 -34.77
C ALA A 479 13.05 10.80 -36.12
N ALA A 480 13.74 11.59 -36.91
CA ALA A 480 14.36 11.16 -38.19
C ALA A 480 15.48 10.10 -38.03
N GLY A 481 15.90 9.81 -36.80
CA GLY A 481 16.93 8.84 -36.46
C GLY A 481 16.46 7.48 -36.00
N PHE A 482 15.16 7.21 -35.93
CA PHE A 482 14.62 5.92 -35.47
C PHE A 482 14.77 4.79 -36.52
N TYR A 483 14.89 3.55 -36.02
CA TYR A 483 14.76 2.35 -36.85
C TYR A 483 13.32 2.04 -37.15
N THR A 484 13.05 1.73 -38.42
CA THR A 484 11.78 1.18 -38.87
C THR A 484 11.98 -0.22 -39.44
N ASP A 485 11.00 -1.09 -39.33
CA ASP A 485 10.95 -2.38 -40.00
C ASP A 485 10.66 -2.21 -41.51
N GLY A 486 10.54 -3.33 -42.26
CA GLY A 486 10.24 -3.32 -43.68
C GLY A 486 8.87 -2.73 -44.04
N ASP A 487 7.95 -2.66 -43.09
CA ASP A 487 6.59 -2.13 -43.26
C ASP A 487 6.49 -0.66 -42.79
N GLY A 488 7.59 -0.08 -42.31
CA GLY A 488 7.67 1.32 -41.87
C GLY A 488 7.34 1.54 -40.36
N ASN A 489 7.09 0.48 -39.59
CA ASN A 489 6.80 0.60 -38.15
C ASN A 489 8.09 0.82 -37.36
N PHE A 490 8.02 1.59 -36.27
CA PHE A 490 9.18 1.79 -35.38
C PHE A 490 9.49 0.52 -34.60
N VAL A 491 10.76 0.14 -34.60
CA VAL A 491 11.25 -1.02 -33.84
C VAL A 491 11.51 -0.57 -32.41
N SER A 492 10.77 -1.14 -31.48
CA SER A 492 10.87 -0.83 -30.04
C SER A 492 11.60 -1.92 -29.26
N THR A 493 12.18 -1.54 -28.12
CA THR A 493 12.76 -2.45 -27.14
C THR A 493 12.28 -2.09 -25.74
N GLU A 494 12.03 -3.11 -24.95
CA GLU A 494 11.67 -2.95 -23.55
C GLU A 494 12.90 -2.58 -22.71
N LEU A 495 12.77 -1.56 -21.85
CA LEU A 495 13.80 -1.18 -20.90
C LEU A 495 13.82 -2.15 -19.73
N LYS A 496 15.01 -2.67 -19.38
CA LYS A 496 15.20 -3.61 -18.28
C LYS A 496 16.16 -3.05 -17.25
N SER A 497 15.89 -3.37 -15.96
CA SER A 497 16.72 -2.91 -14.86
C SER A 497 16.93 -3.99 -13.82
N ARG A 498 18.10 -3.97 -13.17
CA ARG A 498 18.33 -4.74 -11.94
C ARG A 498 17.80 -4.04 -10.69
N ASN A 499 17.57 -2.73 -10.74
CA ASN A 499 17.00 -2.01 -9.59
C ASN A 499 15.48 -2.15 -9.59
N PHE A 500 14.89 -2.26 -8.40
CA PHE A 500 13.46 -2.07 -8.25
C PHE A 500 13.10 -0.61 -8.52
N MET A 501 12.01 -0.43 -9.27
CA MET A 501 11.47 0.89 -9.54
C MET A 501 10.69 1.44 -8.34
N ARG A 502 10.57 2.76 -8.23
CA ARG A 502 9.81 3.49 -7.19
C ARG A 502 10.18 3.07 -5.76
N THR A 503 11.44 2.70 -5.54
CA THR A 503 11.95 2.26 -4.23
C THR A 503 13.11 3.15 -3.82
N PRO A 504 12.93 4.09 -2.87
CA PRO A 504 14.00 4.97 -2.42
C PRO A 504 15.05 4.16 -1.64
N MET A 505 16.33 4.40 -1.93
CA MET A 505 17.43 3.74 -1.22
C MET A 505 17.67 4.30 0.18
N THR A 506 17.25 5.53 0.43
CA THR A 506 17.40 6.20 1.73
C THR A 506 16.13 6.93 2.10
N TYR A 507 15.69 6.78 3.34
CA TYR A 507 14.56 7.53 3.90
C TYR A 507 14.67 7.64 5.41
N GLY A 508 13.97 8.61 5.99
CA GLY A 508 14.04 8.80 7.44
C GLY A 508 13.04 9.83 7.93
N TYR A 509 13.00 9.96 9.24
CA TYR A 509 12.12 10.93 9.89
C TYR A 509 12.78 11.54 11.13
N LEU A 510 12.33 12.73 11.50
CA LEU A 510 12.66 13.43 12.74
C LEU A 510 11.38 14.00 13.34
N THR A 511 11.15 13.75 14.62
CA THR A 511 10.07 14.38 15.39
C THR A 511 10.64 15.03 16.62
N LEU A 512 10.36 16.30 16.79
CA LEU A 512 10.72 17.12 17.96
C LEU A 512 9.43 17.50 18.68
N THR A 513 9.33 17.18 19.96
CA THR A 513 8.19 17.57 20.80
C THR A 513 8.68 18.37 21.99
N TYR A 514 8.06 19.52 22.25
CA TYR A 514 8.32 20.36 23.38
C TYR A 514 7.03 20.72 24.12
N ASN A 515 6.96 20.40 25.41
CA ASN A 515 5.83 20.67 26.28
C ASN A 515 6.24 21.74 27.33
N PRO A 516 6.17 23.05 27.01
CA PRO A 516 6.57 24.10 27.94
C PRO A 516 5.76 24.08 29.24
N VAL A 517 4.48 23.73 29.13
CA VAL A 517 3.57 23.42 30.25
C VAL A 517 2.77 22.16 29.89
N SER A 518 2.08 21.57 30.85
CA SER A 518 1.34 20.31 30.65
C SER A 518 0.21 20.41 29.61
N THR A 519 -0.35 21.61 29.44
CA THR A 519 -1.46 21.88 28.52
C THR A 519 -1.03 22.32 27.12
N LEU A 520 0.25 22.70 26.92
CA LEU A 520 0.75 23.19 25.63
C LEU A 520 1.75 22.19 25.03
N ASN A 521 1.45 21.70 23.82
CA ASN A 521 2.33 20.85 23.05
C ASN A 521 2.74 21.54 21.74
N LEU A 522 4.04 21.57 21.49
CA LEU A 522 4.66 22.04 20.25
C LEU A 522 5.36 20.86 19.61
N THR A 523 5.02 20.54 18.36
CA THR A 523 5.63 19.43 17.62
C THR A 523 6.13 19.94 16.28
N ALA A 524 7.36 19.54 15.92
CA ALA A 524 7.91 19.68 14.57
C ALA A 524 8.28 18.30 14.03
N THR A 525 7.99 18.08 12.76
CA THR A 525 8.27 16.81 12.07
C THR A 525 9.04 17.08 10.78
N CYS A 526 9.90 16.17 10.40
CA CYS A 526 10.57 16.18 9.11
C CYS A 526 10.61 14.76 8.58
N ASN A 527 10.04 14.53 7.39
CA ASN A 527 10.17 13.27 6.66
C ASN A 527 11.10 13.50 5.47
N TYR A 528 12.06 12.61 5.31
CA TYR A 528 13.01 12.59 4.20
C TYR A 528 12.77 11.36 3.34
N THR A 529 12.62 11.55 2.03
CA THR A 529 12.60 10.50 1.03
C THR A 529 13.71 10.77 0.02
N GLY A 530 14.65 9.84 -0.11
CA GLY A 530 15.75 9.92 -1.07
C GLY A 530 15.29 9.70 -2.50
N SER A 531 16.19 9.97 -3.43
CA SER A 531 15.95 9.72 -4.87
C SER A 531 15.72 8.24 -5.14
N MET A 532 14.88 7.95 -6.14
CA MET A 532 14.58 6.61 -6.65
C MET A 532 14.51 6.62 -8.16
N LEU A 533 14.42 5.45 -8.77
CA LEU A 533 14.18 5.29 -10.21
C LEU A 533 12.69 5.13 -10.44
N ALA A 534 12.13 5.90 -11.37
CA ALA A 534 10.74 5.85 -11.78
C ALA A 534 10.64 5.53 -13.27
N PRO A 535 9.87 4.52 -13.66
CA PRO A 535 9.53 4.29 -15.06
C PRO A 535 8.60 5.41 -15.52
N HIS A 536 8.79 5.89 -16.74
CA HIS A 536 8.00 6.94 -17.35
C HIS A 536 7.64 6.50 -18.78
N VAL A 537 6.36 6.22 -19.00
CA VAL A 537 5.83 5.88 -20.31
C VAL A 537 5.51 7.18 -21.04
N ILE A 538 6.20 7.44 -22.13
CA ILE A 538 6.00 8.62 -22.95
C ILE A 538 5.61 8.16 -24.34
N GLU A 539 4.46 8.56 -24.80
CA GLU A 539 4.03 8.38 -26.17
C GLU A 539 4.44 9.59 -27.01
N TYR A 540 5.07 9.34 -28.12
CA TYR A 540 5.45 10.39 -29.05
C TYR A 540 4.31 10.66 -30.00
N GLY A 541 3.59 11.71 -29.76
CA GLY A 541 2.42 12.11 -30.56
C GLY A 541 1.72 13.28 -29.92
N ALA A 542 0.57 13.64 -30.42
CA ALA A 542 -0.19 14.83 -30.06
C ALA A 542 -0.46 15.00 -28.56
N GLU A 543 -0.37 13.96 -27.77
CA GLU A 543 -0.83 13.94 -26.38
C GLU A 543 0.29 13.66 -25.36
N SER A 544 1.55 13.54 -25.76
CA SER A 544 2.64 13.34 -24.81
C SER A 544 2.97 14.63 -24.06
N ALA A 545 2.45 14.72 -22.84
CA ALA A 545 2.58 15.88 -21.97
C ALA A 545 4.05 16.26 -21.67
N VAL A 546 4.96 15.29 -21.64
CA VAL A 546 6.40 15.53 -21.37
C VAL A 546 7.11 16.06 -22.61
N VAL A 547 6.82 15.47 -23.76
CA VAL A 547 7.39 15.93 -25.04
C VAL A 547 6.90 17.34 -25.33
N ASP A 548 5.64 17.64 -25.09
CA ASP A 548 5.09 18.97 -25.24
C ASP A 548 5.74 19.96 -24.26
N ARG A 549 5.89 19.58 -23.00
CA ARG A 549 6.58 20.41 -22.00
C ARG A 549 8.00 20.73 -22.43
N ASP A 550 8.76 19.74 -22.86
CA ASP A 550 10.17 19.91 -23.25
C ASP A 550 10.28 20.71 -24.56
N LEU A 551 9.38 20.51 -25.53
CA LEU A 551 9.32 21.27 -26.78
C LEU A 551 8.82 22.70 -26.57
N VAL A 552 7.81 22.91 -25.71
CA VAL A 552 7.31 24.24 -25.34
C VAL A 552 8.38 25.00 -24.56
N ALA A 553 9.06 24.35 -23.61
CA ALA A 553 10.17 24.96 -22.85
C ALA A 553 11.36 25.32 -23.76
N ALA A 554 11.58 24.55 -24.86
CA ALA A 554 12.58 24.84 -25.85
C ALA A 554 12.12 25.88 -26.90
N GLY A 555 10.88 26.37 -26.85
CA GLY A 555 10.33 27.33 -27.83
C GLY A 555 10.07 26.75 -29.21
N LYS A 556 9.97 25.43 -29.33
CA LYS A 556 9.83 24.71 -30.62
C LYS A 556 8.40 24.31 -30.96
N ARG A 557 7.48 24.42 -30.01
CA ARG A 557 6.05 24.10 -30.19
C ARG A 557 5.19 25.01 -29.33
N GLU A 558 3.98 25.33 -29.84
CA GLU A 558 2.93 25.97 -29.04
C GLU A 558 2.18 24.92 -28.24
N ALA A 559 1.79 25.23 -27.00
CA ALA A 559 1.02 24.33 -26.17
C ALA A 559 -0.31 23.97 -26.83
N GLY A 560 -0.63 22.68 -26.96
CA GLY A 560 -1.90 22.18 -27.49
C GLY A 560 -1.95 21.93 -29.01
N ALA A 561 -0.83 21.96 -29.74
CA ALA A 561 -0.80 21.60 -31.16
C ALA A 561 -0.74 20.09 -31.36
N ALA A 562 -1.82 19.48 -31.86
CA ALA A 562 -1.94 18.05 -32.11
C ALA A 562 -1.37 17.65 -33.48
N ASP A 563 -0.50 16.64 -33.52
CA ASP A 563 -0.11 15.91 -34.73
C ASP A 563 -0.15 14.40 -34.43
N ALA A 564 -1.32 13.80 -34.54
CA ALA A 564 -1.51 12.36 -34.38
C ALA A 564 -1.16 11.63 -35.69
N SER A 565 -0.06 10.86 -35.72
CA SER A 565 0.14 9.80 -36.72
C SER A 565 0.06 8.44 -35.99
N GLU A 566 -0.70 7.49 -36.55
CA GLU A 566 -0.87 6.12 -36.02
C GLU A 566 0.43 5.32 -35.81
N ALA A 567 1.55 5.86 -36.22
CA ALA A 567 2.88 5.23 -36.15
C ALA A 567 3.91 6.15 -35.46
N ALA A 568 3.60 6.57 -34.22
CA ALA A 568 4.57 7.37 -33.45
C ALA A 568 5.63 6.50 -32.75
N PRO A 569 6.92 6.94 -32.66
CA PRO A 569 7.91 6.18 -31.91
C PRO A 569 7.63 6.22 -30.40
N LYS A 570 7.78 5.07 -29.72
CA LYS A 570 7.71 4.98 -28.26
C LYS A 570 8.92 5.66 -27.62
N TRP A 571 8.70 6.49 -26.61
CA TRP A 571 9.75 7.29 -25.98
C TRP A 571 9.85 7.06 -24.45
N GLY A 572 9.57 5.87 -23.99
CA GLY A 572 9.69 5.55 -22.58
C GLY A 572 11.12 5.69 -22.04
N ARG A 573 11.26 6.07 -20.79
CA ARG A 573 12.55 6.23 -20.12
C ARG A 573 12.46 5.89 -18.62
N ILE A 574 13.62 5.72 -17.98
CA ILE A 574 13.72 5.55 -16.53
C ILE A 574 14.34 6.81 -15.96
N GLU A 575 13.59 7.50 -15.14
CA GLU A 575 14.00 8.76 -14.55
C GLU A 575 14.51 8.59 -13.12
N LYS A 576 15.49 9.41 -12.74
CA LYS A 576 15.94 9.51 -11.36
C LYS A 576 15.24 10.68 -10.69
N THR A 577 14.41 10.38 -9.70
CA THR A 577 13.63 11.41 -8.99
C THR A 577 14.51 12.29 -8.11
N PRO A 578 14.09 13.52 -7.81
CA PRO A 578 14.69 14.31 -6.74
C PRO A 578 14.44 13.66 -5.37
N SER A 579 15.11 14.15 -4.34
CA SER A 579 14.79 13.83 -2.95
C SER A 579 13.80 14.84 -2.37
N PHE A 580 12.98 14.41 -1.40
CA PHE A 580 11.93 15.22 -0.80
C PHE A 580 12.12 15.37 0.71
N PHE A 581 11.80 16.57 1.21
CA PHE A 581 11.76 16.89 2.63
C PHE A 581 10.39 17.45 2.98
N ASP A 582 9.57 16.68 3.70
CA ASP A 582 8.28 17.13 4.23
C ASP A 582 8.49 17.61 5.67
N LEU A 583 8.52 18.92 5.85
CA LEU A 583 8.63 19.60 7.16
C LEU A 583 7.25 19.99 7.65
N GLY A 584 6.85 19.53 8.83
CA GLY A 584 5.59 19.86 9.48
C GLY A 584 5.80 20.55 10.82
N ALA A 585 4.81 21.35 11.23
CA ALA A 585 4.75 21.95 12.55
C ALA A 585 3.31 21.96 13.08
N ARG A 586 3.15 21.69 14.37
CA ARG A 586 1.85 21.69 15.07
C ARG A 586 1.99 22.34 16.43
N ILE A 587 1.00 23.13 16.79
CA ILE A 587 0.73 23.61 18.14
C ILE A 587 -0.62 23.08 18.61
N SER A 588 -0.73 22.59 19.83
CA SER A 588 -1.99 22.22 20.45
C SER A 588 -2.05 22.67 21.91
N TYR A 589 -3.23 23.08 22.34
CA TYR A 589 -3.50 23.51 23.70
C TYR A 589 -4.74 22.83 24.26
N ASP A 590 -4.63 22.26 25.46
CA ASP A 590 -5.70 21.58 26.18
C ASP A 590 -6.33 22.53 27.20
N PHE A 591 -7.65 22.73 27.10
CA PHE A 591 -8.48 23.51 28.01
C PHE A 591 -9.32 22.55 28.87
N ASP A 592 -9.27 22.68 30.17
CA ASP A 592 -10.23 22.07 31.06
C ASP A 592 -11.49 22.93 31.08
N ILE A 593 -12.61 22.42 30.51
CA ILE A 593 -13.87 23.17 30.43
C ILE A 593 -14.71 22.91 31.68
N PHE A 594 -14.79 21.64 32.09
CA PHE A 594 -15.50 21.17 33.30
C PHE A 594 -14.67 20.09 33.98
N THR A 595 -15.08 19.66 35.16
CA THR A 595 -14.35 18.68 35.98
C THR A 595 -14.08 17.34 35.25
N SER A 596 -14.91 16.99 34.24
CA SER A 596 -14.82 15.76 33.46
C SER A 596 -14.69 15.99 31.95
N SER A 597 -14.54 17.25 31.50
CA SER A 597 -14.55 17.56 30.07
C SER A 597 -13.36 18.44 29.69
N SER A 598 -12.71 18.11 28.60
CA SER A 598 -11.61 18.87 28.04
C SER A 598 -11.81 19.22 26.57
N LEU A 599 -11.29 20.37 26.15
CA LEU A 599 -11.22 20.80 24.76
C LEU A 599 -9.75 20.97 24.36
N GLN A 600 -9.30 20.22 23.38
CA GLN A 600 -8.03 20.48 22.71
C GLN A 600 -8.28 21.29 21.45
N LEU A 601 -7.63 22.43 21.32
CA LEU A 601 -7.50 23.16 20.07
C LEU A 601 -6.12 22.93 19.49
N PHE A 602 -6.05 22.73 18.17
CA PHE A 602 -4.78 22.58 17.48
C PHE A 602 -4.77 23.26 16.13
N MET A 603 -3.59 23.68 15.71
CA MET A 603 -3.33 24.17 14.36
C MET A 603 -1.92 23.80 13.93
N GLY A 604 -1.71 23.77 12.62
CA GLY A 604 -0.40 23.43 12.08
C GLY A 604 -0.32 23.55 10.57
N ALA A 605 0.81 23.13 10.05
CA ALA A 605 1.02 22.99 8.62
C ALA A 605 1.92 21.78 8.34
N ASN A 606 1.59 21.06 7.27
CA ASN A 606 2.42 20.03 6.69
C ASN A 606 3.10 20.57 5.44
N ASN A 607 4.22 19.97 5.09
CA ASN A 607 5.03 20.32 3.93
C ASN A 607 5.33 21.84 3.84
N LEU A 608 5.85 22.42 4.94
CA LEU A 608 6.19 23.85 5.03
C LEU A 608 7.15 24.30 3.93
N LEU A 609 8.03 23.41 3.47
CA LEU A 609 8.98 23.66 2.40
C LEU A 609 8.36 23.60 1.00
N ASN A 610 7.10 23.18 0.89
CA ASN A 610 6.41 22.95 -0.37
C ASN A 610 7.18 21.98 -1.29
N SER A 611 7.75 20.91 -0.70
CA SER A 611 8.56 19.90 -1.34
C SER A 611 7.67 18.76 -1.84
N PHE A 612 7.22 18.85 -3.08
CA PHE A 612 6.40 17.85 -3.76
C PHE A 612 6.85 17.70 -5.22
N GLN A 613 6.39 16.68 -5.90
CA GLN A 613 6.64 16.50 -7.33
C GLN A 613 6.12 17.72 -8.10
N LYS A 614 6.89 18.21 -9.09
CA LYS A 614 6.54 19.40 -9.89
C LYS A 614 6.60 19.15 -11.39
N ASP A 615 7.13 18.02 -11.78
CA ASP A 615 7.31 17.59 -13.16
C ASP A 615 6.21 16.60 -13.59
N PHE A 616 4.98 16.86 -13.17
CA PHE A 616 3.83 16.12 -13.63
C PHE A 616 3.64 16.32 -15.14
N ASP A 617 3.20 15.28 -15.81
CA ASP A 617 2.75 15.37 -17.18
C ASP A 617 1.51 16.27 -17.29
N LEU A 618 1.26 16.80 -18.49
CA LEU A 618 0.16 17.71 -18.78
C LEU A 618 -0.92 17.01 -19.61
N GLY A 619 -2.19 17.39 -19.37
CA GLY A 619 -3.33 16.99 -20.20
C GLY A 619 -3.82 15.56 -19.98
N GLY A 620 -4.69 15.11 -20.86
CA GLY A 620 -5.33 13.79 -20.81
C GLY A 620 -4.40 12.62 -21.09
N GLY A 621 -3.41 12.82 -21.98
CA GLY A 621 -2.43 11.78 -22.36
C GLY A 621 -1.27 11.59 -21.37
N ARG A 622 -1.40 12.06 -20.13
CA ARG A 622 -0.38 11.92 -19.08
C ARG A 622 -0.11 10.47 -18.68
N ASP A 623 1.12 10.14 -18.36
CA ASP A 623 1.43 8.90 -17.64
C ASP A 623 1.01 9.02 -16.16
N SER A 624 -0.17 8.52 -15.82
CA SER A 624 -0.64 8.46 -14.41
C SER A 624 0.30 7.64 -13.53
N GLY A 625 1.04 6.71 -14.11
CA GLY A 625 2.09 5.94 -13.46
C GLY A 625 3.33 6.76 -13.11
N TYR A 626 3.57 7.90 -13.71
CA TYR A 626 4.71 8.76 -13.40
C TYR A 626 4.53 9.62 -12.13
N ILE A 627 3.47 9.45 -11.39
CA ILE A 627 3.33 10.06 -10.05
C ILE A 627 4.20 9.27 -9.05
N TYR A 628 5.41 9.74 -8.81
CA TYR A 628 6.45 9.06 -8.02
C TYR A 628 6.72 9.71 -6.66
N GLY A 629 6.37 10.98 -6.50
CA GLY A 629 6.70 11.78 -5.32
C GLY A 629 5.49 12.15 -4.46
N PRO A 630 5.69 12.92 -3.40
CA PRO A 630 4.60 13.55 -2.69
C PRO A 630 3.80 14.42 -3.64
N THR A 631 2.49 14.22 -3.70
CA THR A 631 1.57 15.06 -4.49
C THR A 631 1.02 16.23 -3.67
N GLN A 632 1.04 16.10 -2.33
CA GLN A 632 0.45 17.09 -1.43
C GLN A 632 1.36 18.29 -1.23
N PRO A 633 0.95 19.50 -1.66
CA PRO A 633 1.69 20.74 -1.45
C PRO A 633 1.60 21.16 0.03
N ARG A 634 2.16 22.32 0.36
CA ARG A 634 1.98 22.93 1.69
C ARG A 634 0.49 22.97 2.05
N THR A 635 0.16 22.36 3.18
CA THR A 635 -1.21 22.23 3.67
C THR A 635 -1.30 22.76 5.07
N VAL A 636 -2.13 23.79 5.28
CA VAL A 636 -2.43 24.32 6.61
C VAL A 636 -3.66 23.62 7.16
N TYR A 637 -3.68 23.40 8.47
CA TYR A 637 -4.81 22.76 9.11
C TYR A 637 -5.08 23.33 10.50
N MET A 638 -6.32 23.23 10.93
CA MET A 638 -6.77 23.49 12.28
C MET A 638 -7.83 22.48 12.69
N GLY A 639 -7.99 22.30 13.98
CA GLY A 639 -9.04 21.43 14.46
C GLY A 639 -9.22 21.49 15.96
N MET A 640 -10.22 20.71 16.39
CA MET A 640 -10.57 20.60 17.80
C MET A 640 -10.87 19.14 18.18
N THR A 641 -10.67 18.81 19.44
CA THR A 641 -11.10 17.55 20.03
C THR A 641 -11.75 17.82 21.38
N MET A 642 -13.02 17.48 21.51
CA MET A 642 -13.75 17.51 22.79
C MET A 642 -13.75 16.10 23.39
N LYS A 643 -13.53 16.03 24.70
CA LYS A 643 -13.59 14.76 25.47
C LYS A 643 -14.50 14.97 26.69
N PHE A 644 -15.31 13.95 26.96
CA PHE A 644 -16.27 13.89 28.06
C PHE A 644 -16.10 12.63 28.88
#